data_15416dc58f689a605528173ff344868e
#
_entry.id   15416dc58f689a605528173ff344868e
#
_cell.length_a   1.000
_cell.length_b   1.000
_cell.length_c   1.000
_cell.angle_alpha   90.00
_cell.angle_beta   90.00
_cell.angle_gamma   90.00
#
_symmetry.space_group_name_H-M   'P 1'
#
loop_
_entity.id
_entity.type
_entity.pdbx_description
1 polymer ?
#
loop_
_entity_poly.entity_id
_entity_poly.type
_entity_poly.pdbx_seq_one_letter_code
_entity_poly.pdbx_strand_id
1 'polypeptide(L)'
;FDQMLFYLPLSGSAFKKVYYDDLLGRTVSKFVPADDLIVPYNATSLEDAEAVIHRLKVSENDLRKQQVAGFYRDIDLPRPFNQETELEKKERMLEGTKRTFNEDVYTLLEFHINLDLEGFEDRGSDGDVTGIKLPYIVTIEEGSREVLSIRRNYNIGDPKKEKIPYFVHFKFLPGLGFYGFGLIHMIGGLSRTATAALRSLLDAGTLSNLPAGFKMRGIRIRDDAQSIQPGEFRDVDAPGGNIKDSFMTLPFKEPSATLLQLMGVVVSAGQRFASIADLQIGEGNQQAAVGTTVALLERGSRTMSAIHKRIYAALKNEFKLMSRVFKLYLPPEYPYDVIGGQRVIKQQDFDDKIDIIPVADPNIFSQAQRISIAQTELQLATSNPQLHNLYSAYRNMYEALGVKNIDTILKPPQRPMPMDPAVEHIQALAGKPFQAFKGQDHQAHITAHLSFMGTNMARNNPVVMASLQKNIFEHISLMALEQVEMEFQREILTLQAMQQNPQAMQDPMMQQQVMDLTMKIESRKAVLIAEMMEEYSKEEKKILGDFANDPLAKLRSRELDLRAQENMRKEKEGEERLNLDKMRAMMNQQNTEDKMDQNEDLAKLRADTSIQKTVLSKTLPNAKDMMTQSVIIGTDQE
;
A
#
# COMPACT_ATOMS: atom_id res chain seq x y z
N PHE A 1 1.66 11.34 -10.82
CA PHE A 1 2.49 10.56 -9.91
C PHE A 1 3.60 9.83 -10.68
N ASP A 2 3.30 9.24 -11.82
CA ASP A 2 4.22 8.50 -12.66
C ASP A 2 5.43 9.36 -13.12
N GLN A 3 5.16 10.56 -13.65
CA GLN A 3 6.22 11.52 -13.98
C GLN A 3 7.14 11.84 -12.80
N MET A 4 6.56 12.00 -11.61
CA MET A 4 7.34 12.26 -10.40
C MET A 4 8.24 11.07 -10.04
N LEU A 5 7.73 9.83 -10.14
CA LEU A 5 8.50 8.61 -9.86
C LEU A 5 9.66 8.41 -10.85
N PHE A 6 9.51 8.85 -12.09
CA PHE A 6 10.60 8.85 -13.06
C PHE A 6 11.63 9.93 -12.75
N TYR A 7 11.18 11.15 -12.43
CA TYR A 7 12.04 12.30 -12.20
C TYR A 7 12.81 12.23 -10.87
N LEU A 8 12.16 11.74 -9.81
CA LEU A 8 12.71 11.72 -8.46
C LEU A 8 14.04 10.95 -8.32
N PRO A 9 14.18 9.70 -8.82
CA PRO A 9 15.45 8.98 -8.76
C PRO A 9 16.56 9.68 -9.55
N LEU A 10 16.21 10.37 -10.64
CA LEU A 10 17.16 11.01 -11.51
C LEU A 10 17.72 12.29 -10.88
N SER A 11 16.85 13.23 -10.52
CA SER A 11 17.20 14.55 -9.98
C SER A 11 17.44 14.57 -8.48
N GLY A 12 16.89 13.60 -7.71
CA GLY A 12 17.01 13.50 -6.27
C GLY A 12 15.96 14.27 -5.47
N SER A 13 15.28 15.23 -6.09
CA SER A 13 14.20 16.02 -5.49
C SER A 13 13.06 16.22 -6.47
N ALA A 14 11.85 16.10 -5.98
CA ALA A 14 10.63 16.40 -6.70
C ALA A 14 9.61 17.01 -5.74
N PHE A 15 8.71 17.80 -6.26
CA PHE A 15 7.69 18.45 -5.45
C PHE A 15 6.31 18.17 -6.00
N LYS A 16 5.30 18.26 -5.11
CA LYS A 16 3.90 18.34 -5.49
C LYS A 16 3.26 19.55 -4.85
N LYS A 17 2.43 20.24 -5.61
CA LYS A 17 1.57 21.32 -5.13
C LYS A 17 0.14 20.81 -5.00
N VAL A 18 -0.43 20.91 -3.80
CA VAL A 18 -1.80 20.49 -3.49
C VAL A 18 -2.65 21.73 -3.27
N TYR A 19 -3.69 21.90 -4.07
CA TYR A 19 -4.61 23.04 -3.99
C TYR A 19 -5.98 22.69 -4.56
N TYR A 20 -6.96 23.54 -4.30
CA TYR A 20 -8.25 23.48 -4.96
C TYR A 20 -8.20 24.33 -6.22
N ASP A 21 -8.61 23.76 -7.35
CA ASP A 21 -8.68 24.45 -8.63
C ASP A 21 -10.13 24.86 -8.88
N ASP A 22 -10.40 26.16 -8.77
CA ASP A 22 -11.76 26.72 -8.93
C ASP A 22 -12.29 26.53 -10.35
N LEU A 23 -11.41 26.55 -11.37
CA LEU A 23 -11.80 26.35 -12.77
C LEU A 23 -12.20 24.90 -13.05
N LEU A 24 -11.51 23.95 -12.42
CA LEU A 24 -11.79 22.52 -12.53
C LEU A 24 -12.81 22.03 -11.49
N GLY A 25 -13.11 22.84 -10.48
CA GLY A 25 -14.03 22.48 -9.40
C GLY A 25 -13.59 21.27 -8.57
N ARG A 26 -12.28 21.02 -8.46
CA ARG A 26 -11.73 19.85 -7.75
C ARG A 26 -10.38 20.11 -7.11
N THR A 27 -10.05 19.27 -6.13
CA THR A 27 -8.71 19.22 -5.54
C THR A 27 -7.71 18.64 -6.56
N VAL A 28 -6.58 19.30 -6.70
CA VAL A 28 -5.50 18.93 -7.63
C VAL A 28 -4.21 18.74 -6.85
N SER A 29 -3.47 17.67 -7.16
CA SER A 29 -2.09 17.46 -6.73
C SER A 29 -1.20 17.42 -7.97
N LYS A 30 -0.54 18.57 -8.27
CA LYS A 30 0.27 18.76 -9.47
C LYS A 30 1.74 18.51 -9.18
N PHE A 31 2.40 17.77 -10.06
CA PHE A 31 3.85 17.60 -10.02
C PHE A 31 4.56 18.92 -10.36
N VAL A 32 5.60 19.25 -9.60
CA VAL A 32 6.47 20.41 -9.78
C VAL A 32 7.91 19.90 -9.80
N PRO A 33 8.64 20.07 -10.92
CA PRO A 33 10.05 19.71 -10.99
C PRO A 33 10.89 20.60 -10.06
N ALA A 34 12.08 20.12 -9.71
CA ALA A 34 12.96 20.84 -8.79
C ALA A 34 13.41 22.20 -9.36
N ASP A 35 13.50 22.32 -10.67
CA ASP A 35 13.93 23.54 -11.35
C ASP A 35 12.89 24.68 -11.29
N ASP A 36 11.62 24.32 -11.06
CA ASP A 36 10.51 25.27 -10.97
C ASP A 36 10.18 25.67 -9.52
N LEU A 37 10.88 25.13 -8.52
CA LEU A 37 10.72 25.51 -7.11
C LEU A 37 12.02 26.09 -6.57
N ILE A 38 12.01 27.38 -6.27
CA ILE A 38 13.18 28.13 -5.81
C ILE A 38 13.01 28.43 -4.32
N VAL A 39 14.05 28.15 -3.54
CA VAL A 39 14.09 28.43 -2.10
C VAL A 39 15.38 29.15 -1.73
N PRO A 40 15.42 29.92 -0.62
CA PRO A 40 16.64 30.54 -0.13
C PRO A 40 17.72 29.50 0.18
N TYR A 41 18.97 29.88 -0.01
CA TYR A 41 20.12 28.98 0.18
C TYR A 41 20.24 28.43 1.61
N ASN A 42 19.80 29.18 2.62
CA ASN A 42 19.82 28.78 4.03
C ASN A 42 18.68 27.85 4.42
N ALA A 43 17.68 27.63 3.57
CA ALA A 43 16.56 26.74 3.88
C ALA A 43 17.02 25.28 3.94
N THR A 44 16.51 24.53 4.93
CA THR A 44 16.74 23.07 5.08
C THR A 44 15.48 22.26 4.77
N SER A 45 14.31 22.86 4.99
CA SER A 45 13.00 22.26 4.72
C SER A 45 12.03 23.30 4.13
N LEU A 46 10.85 22.84 3.67
CA LEU A 46 9.77 23.74 3.22
C LEU A 46 9.13 24.51 4.38
N GLU A 47 9.27 23.99 5.59
CA GLU A 47 8.67 24.56 6.79
C GLU A 47 9.46 25.77 7.30
N ASP A 48 10.80 25.67 7.29
CA ASP A 48 11.72 26.73 7.74
C ASP A 48 12.11 27.71 6.64
N ALA A 49 11.71 27.46 5.38
CA ALA A 49 11.96 28.38 4.28
C ALA A 49 11.16 29.67 4.45
N GLU A 50 11.87 30.81 4.57
CA GLU A 50 11.26 32.14 4.64
C GLU A 50 10.47 32.49 3.40
N ALA A 51 10.95 32.03 2.24
CA ALA A 51 10.31 32.21 0.94
C ALA A 51 10.37 30.92 0.13
N VAL A 52 9.27 30.60 -0.56
CA VAL A 52 9.20 29.53 -1.57
C VAL A 52 8.63 30.15 -2.83
N ILE A 53 9.37 30.07 -3.93
CA ILE A 53 8.97 30.66 -5.21
C ILE A 53 8.68 29.54 -6.18
N HIS A 54 7.48 29.52 -6.73
CA HIS A 54 7.06 28.57 -7.74
C HIS A 54 6.99 29.27 -9.10
N ARG A 55 7.78 28.80 -10.05
CA ARG A 55 7.81 29.29 -11.43
C ARG A 55 6.75 28.54 -12.24
N LEU A 56 5.84 29.28 -12.84
CA LEU A 56 4.73 28.76 -13.63
C LEU A 56 4.81 29.25 -15.07
N LYS A 57 4.74 28.37 -16.03
CA LYS A 57 4.58 28.72 -17.44
C LYS A 57 3.10 28.65 -17.79
N VAL A 58 2.50 29.77 -18.19
CA VAL A 58 1.06 29.91 -18.44
C VAL A 58 0.83 30.48 -19.83
N SER A 59 -0.08 29.85 -20.60
CA SER A 59 -0.46 30.40 -21.91
C SER A 59 -1.22 31.72 -21.75
N GLU A 60 -1.18 32.59 -22.77
CA GLU A 60 -1.91 33.86 -22.78
C GLU A 60 -3.42 33.64 -22.52
N ASN A 61 -4.00 32.63 -23.16
CA ASN A 61 -5.41 32.32 -23.00
C ASN A 61 -5.76 31.86 -21.55
N ASP A 62 -4.91 31.07 -20.92
CA ASP A 62 -5.16 30.61 -19.56
C ASP A 62 -4.94 31.73 -18.53
N LEU A 63 -3.98 32.61 -18.79
CA LEU A 63 -3.79 33.83 -18.02
C LEU A 63 -5.05 34.72 -18.09
N ARG A 64 -5.58 34.92 -19.32
CA ARG A 64 -6.80 35.72 -19.55
C ARG A 64 -8.03 35.11 -18.86
N LYS A 65 -8.19 33.78 -18.92
CA LYS A 65 -9.26 33.10 -18.15
C LYS A 65 -9.19 33.41 -16.65
N GLN A 66 -7.98 33.39 -16.09
CA GLN A 66 -7.78 33.67 -14.65
C GLN A 66 -8.00 35.15 -14.31
N GLN A 67 -7.69 36.07 -15.23
CA GLN A 67 -8.04 37.48 -15.07
C GLN A 67 -9.56 37.69 -15.11
N VAL A 68 -10.26 37.11 -16.10
CA VAL A 68 -11.74 37.18 -16.21
C VAL A 68 -12.43 36.55 -14.99
N ALA A 69 -11.88 35.44 -14.48
CA ALA A 69 -12.39 34.80 -13.25
C ALA A 69 -12.10 35.61 -11.96
N GLY A 70 -11.38 36.74 -12.06
CA GLY A 70 -11.02 37.57 -10.92
C GLY A 70 -9.93 36.98 -10.03
N PHE A 71 -9.26 35.94 -10.49
CA PHE A 71 -8.14 35.34 -9.77
C PHE A 71 -6.89 36.22 -9.84
N TYR A 72 -6.62 36.78 -11.02
CA TYR A 72 -5.59 37.77 -11.25
C TYR A 72 -6.20 39.13 -11.58
N ARG A 73 -5.44 40.20 -11.33
CA ARG A 73 -5.80 41.55 -11.68
C ARG A 73 -5.91 41.69 -13.19
N ASP A 74 -6.96 42.32 -13.70
CA ASP A 74 -7.18 42.56 -15.13
C ASP A 74 -6.28 43.73 -15.59
N ILE A 75 -5.13 43.40 -16.12
CA ILE A 75 -4.14 44.35 -16.68
C ILE A 75 -3.62 43.81 -17.99
N ASP A 76 -3.37 44.72 -18.91
CA ASP A 76 -2.71 44.38 -20.15
C ASP A 76 -1.22 44.21 -19.91
N LEU A 77 -0.74 43.01 -20.12
CA LEU A 77 0.69 42.68 -20.04
C LEU A 77 1.39 42.88 -21.40
N PRO A 78 2.64 43.33 -21.40
CA PRO A 78 3.43 43.34 -22.62
C PRO A 78 3.63 41.92 -23.13
N ARG A 79 3.97 41.76 -24.42
CA ARG A 79 4.25 40.43 -24.96
C ARG A 79 5.34 39.73 -24.15
N PRO A 80 5.20 38.42 -23.91
CA PRO A 80 6.11 37.68 -23.04
C PRO A 80 7.54 37.72 -23.58
N PHE A 81 8.46 38.13 -22.73
CA PHE A 81 9.89 38.16 -23.06
C PHE A 81 10.52 36.83 -22.68
N ASN A 82 10.45 35.88 -23.61
CA ASN A 82 10.99 34.53 -23.37
C ASN A 82 12.47 34.48 -23.75
N GLN A 83 13.36 34.83 -22.82
CA GLN A 83 14.77 34.49 -22.94
C GLN A 83 14.96 33.02 -22.57
N GLU A 84 15.39 32.24 -23.55
CA GLU A 84 15.73 30.83 -23.30
C GLU A 84 16.98 30.74 -22.41
N THR A 85 16.88 30.05 -21.31
CA THR A 85 18.03 29.80 -20.45
C THR A 85 19.03 28.85 -21.13
N GLU A 86 20.30 28.90 -20.74
CA GLU A 86 21.33 27.96 -21.26
C GLU A 86 20.96 26.48 -20.98
N LEU A 87 20.24 26.22 -19.93
CA LEU A 87 19.73 24.88 -19.60
C LEU A 87 18.67 24.44 -20.60
N GLU A 88 17.63 25.25 -20.82
CA GLU A 88 16.55 24.97 -21.78
C GLU A 88 17.09 24.81 -23.21
N LYS A 89 18.11 25.60 -23.58
CA LYS A 89 18.79 25.46 -24.88
C LYS A 89 19.50 24.12 -25.02
N LYS A 90 20.16 23.64 -23.95
CA LYS A 90 20.81 22.32 -23.95
C LYS A 90 19.79 21.18 -23.95
N GLU A 91 18.73 21.28 -23.18
CA GLU A 91 17.64 20.30 -23.19
C GLU A 91 17.03 20.16 -24.57
N ARG A 92 16.67 21.26 -25.18
CA ARG A 92 16.14 21.30 -26.55
C ARG A 92 17.10 20.70 -27.59
N MET A 93 18.39 20.97 -27.45
CA MET A 93 19.41 20.34 -28.33
C MET A 93 19.47 18.83 -28.15
N LEU A 94 19.31 18.33 -26.92
CA LEU A 94 19.31 16.90 -26.62
C LEU A 94 18.03 16.22 -27.11
N GLU A 95 16.90 16.90 -27.02
CA GLU A 95 15.60 16.40 -27.50
C GLU A 95 15.45 16.52 -29.05
N GLY A 96 16.35 17.25 -29.71
CA GLY A 96 16.28 17.47 -31.15
C GLY A 96 15.10 18.35 -31.60
N THR A 97 14.47 19.06 -30.65
CA THR A 97 13.33 19.94 -30.91
C THR A 97 13.80 21.31 -31.44
N LYS A 98 12.96 21.95 -32.26
CA LYS A 98 13.20 23.34 -32.74
C LYS A 98 12.27 24.27 -31.98
N ARG A 99 12.77 25.42 -31.54
CA ARG A 99 11.94 26.46 -30.95
C ARG A 99 10.94 26.98 -31.96
N THR A 100 9.65 26.96 -31.63
CA THR A 100 8.60 27.61 -32.38
C THR A 100 8.47 29.03 -31.83
N PHE A 101 8.72 30.03 -32.67
CA PHE A 101 8.78 31.46 -32.28
C PHE A 101 7.44 32.06 -31.81
N ASN A 102 6.32 31.29 -31.83
CA ASN A 102 4.98 31.77 -31.57
C ASN A 102 4.37 31.24 -30.26
N GLU A 103 5.17 30.80 -29.29
CA GLU A 103 4.63 30.45 -27.99
C GLU A 103 4.54 31.70 -27.12
N ASP A 104 3.34 32.32 -27.09
CA ASP A 104 2.98 33.39 -26.17
C ASP A 104 2.76 32.82 -24.78
N VAL A 105 3.83 32.41 -24.12
CA VAL A 105 3.85 31.81 -22.80
C VAL A 105 4.41 32.80 -21.79
N TYR A 106 3.60 33.18 -20.81
CA TYR A 106 4.03 34.02 -19.69
C TYR A 106 4.69 33.18 -18.61
N THR A 107 5.79 33.69 -18.05
CA THR A 107 6.41 33.12 -16.87
C THR A 107 5.91 33.86 -15.63
N LEU A 108 5.14 33.17 -14.78
CA LEU A 108 4.65 33.71 -13.53
C LEU A 108 5.49 33.19 -12.36
N LEU A 109 5.85 34.08 -11.45
CA LEU A 109 6.53 33.75 -10.20
C LEU A 109 5.54 33.90 -9.05
N GLU A 110 5.20 32.78 -8.41
CA GLU A 110 4.33 32.73 -7.25
C GLU A 110 5.18 32.63 -5.98
N PHE A 111 5.23 33.70 -5.25
CA PHE A 111 6.00 33.87 -4.01
C PHE A 111 5.14 33.49 -2.81
N HIS A 112 5.50 32.48 -2.07
CA HIS A 112 5.01 32.17 -0.74
C HIS A 112 5.99 32.77 0.27
N ILE A 113 5.70 33.96 0.80
CA ILE A 113 6.64 34.76 1.57
C ILE A 113 5.95 35.45 2.74
N ASN A 114 6.71 35.79 3.79
CA ASN A 114 6.22 36.59 4.90
C ASN A 114 6.46 38.07 4.61
N LEU A 115 5.41 38.87 4.63
CA LEU A 115 5.44 40.30 4.35
C LEU A 115 4.75 41.09 5.49
N ASP A 116 5.27 42.31 5.74
CA ASP A 116 4.59 43.33 6.51
C ASP A 116 4.03 44.33 5.49
N LEU A 117 2.70 44.29 5.31
CA LEU A 117 2.02 45.13 4.33
C LEU A 117 1.30 46.27 5.05
N GLU A 118 1.52 47.51 4.60
CA GLU A 118 0.86 48.70 5.10
C GLU A 118 -0.67 48.57 5.04
N GLY A 119 -1.34 48.79 6.18
CA GLY A 119 -2.79 48.61 6.34
C GLY A 119 -3.25 47.17 6.62
N PHE A 120 -2.34 46.17 6.60
CA PHE A 120 -2.61 44.77 6.90
C PHE A 120 -1.62 44.18 7.90
N GLU A 121 -1.01 45.07 8.71
CA GLU A 121 -0.02 44.71 9.72
C GLU A 121 -0.62 43.78 10.79
N ASP A 122 0.23 42.97 11.39
CA ASP A 122 -0.15 42.20 12.56
C ASP A 122 -0.32 43.13 13.76
N ARG A 123 -1.45 42.99 14.52
CA ARG A 123 -1.75 43.80 15.69
C ARG A 123 -1.92 42.91 16.91
N GLY A 124 -1.29 43.36 18.01
CA GLY A 124 -1.43 42.72 19.31
C GLY A 124 -2.81 42.88 19.91
N SER A 125 -3.02 42.30 21.08
CA SER A 125 -4.26 42.47 21.88
C SER A 125 -4.57 43.92 22.22
N ASP A 126 -3.54 44.75 22.30
CA ASP A 126 -3.64 46.16 22.66
C ASP A 126 -3.89 47.08 21.45
N GLY A 127 -3.96 46.48 20.22
CA GLY A 127 -4.20 47.20 18.98
C GLY A 127 -2.93 47.76 18.32
N ASP A 128 -1.80 47.68 18.99
CA ASP A 128 -0.50 48.14 18.46
C ASP A 128 0.06 47.22 17.42
N VAL A 129 0.80 47.79 16.46
CA VAL A 129 1.48 47.01 15.39
C VAL A 129 2.62 46.22 16.01
N THR A 130 2.62 44.91 15.81
CA THR A 130 3.63 44.00 16.39
C THR A 130 4.94 43.97 15.59
N GLY A 131 4.93 44.36 14.31
CA GLY A 131 6.05 44.27 13.39
C GLY A 131 6.31 42.82 12.91
N ILE A 132 5.41 41.89 13.21
CA ILE A 132 5.49 40.49 12.73
C ILE A 132 5.08 40.44 11.26
N LYS A 133 5.90 39.84 10.41
CA LYS A 133 5.59 39.59 9.01
C LYS A 133 4.60 38.45 8.88
N LEU A 134 3.49 38.71 8.21
CA LEU A 134 2.45 37.71 7.97
C LEU A 134 2.66 36.94 6.64
N PRO A 135 2.23 35.67 6.55
CA PRO A 135 2.35 34.88 5.34
C PRO A 135 1.41 35.36 4.23
N TYR A 136 1.96 35.60 3.04
CA TYR A 136 1.22 35.97 1.83
C TYR A 136 1.66 35.13 0.63
N ILE A 137 0.78 35.06 -0.37
CA ILE A 137 1.09 34.54 -1.70
C ILE A 137 1.02 35.72 -2.66
N VAL A 138 2.13 36.05 -3.30
CA VAL A 138 2.23 37.13 -4.28
C VAL A 138 2.58 36.54 -5.63
N THR A 139 1.78 36.79 -6.66
CA THR A 139 2.06 36.36 -8.02
C THR A 139 2.48 37.54 -8.85
N ILE A 140 3.62 37.42 -9.52
CA ILE A 140 4.25 38.45 -10.34
C ILE A 140 4.55 37.87 -11.74
N GLU A 141 4.34 38.64 -12.80
CA GLU A 141 4.84 38.27 -14.12
C GLU A 141 6.34 38.63 -14.22
N GLU A 142 7.18 37.67 -14.64
CA GLU A 142 8.64 37.77 -14.60
C GLU A 142 9.19 38.90 -15.52
N GLY A 143 8.63 39.05 -16.72
CA GLY A 143 9.11 40.01 -17.73
C GLY A 143 8.76 41.44 -17.39
N SER A 144 7.50 41.73 -17.09
CA SER A 144 7.01 43.09 -16.76
C SER A 144 7.20 43.47 -15.32
N ARG A 145 7.38 42.45 -14.42
CA ARG A 145 7.40 42.60 -12.96
C ARG A 145 6.10 43.15 -12.37
N GLU A 146 5.00 43.05 -13.12
CA GLU A 146 3.69 43.47 -12.66
C GLU A 146 3.12 42.46 -11.65
N VAL A 147 2.58 43.00 -10.56
CA VAL A 147 1.92 42.19 -9.52
C VAL A 147 0.51 41.83 -9.99
N LEU A 148 0.25 40.56 -10.19
CA LEU A 148 -1.03 40.03 -10.64
C LEU A 148 -1.99 39.74 -9.48
N SER A 149 -1.48 39.24 -8.36
CA SER A 149 -2.31 39.01 -7.16
C SER A 149 -1.50 39.04 -5.87
N ILE A 150 -2.13 39.46 -4.79
CA ILE A 150 -1.64 39.34 -3.41
C ILE A 150 -2.75 38.67 -2.60
N ARG A 151 -2.45 37.56 -1.95
CA ARG A 151 -3.41 36.78 -1.16
C ARG A 151 -2.84 36.42 0.19
N ARG A 152 -3.71 36.39 1.21
CA ARG A 152 -3.32 35.89 2.55
C ARG A 152 -3.05 34.41 2.48
N ASN A 153 -1.99 33.96 3.14
CA ASN A 153 -1.62 32.54 3.25
C ASN A 153 -1.76 32.03 4.68
N TYR A 154 -2.79 32.50 5.40
CA TYR A 154 -3.14 32.06 6.75
C TYR A 154 -4.65 32.17 6.98
N ASN A 155 -5.18 31.43 7.95
CA ASN A 155 -6.59 31.53 8.35
C ASN A 155 -6.79 32.73 9.24
N ILE A 156 -7.82 33.54 8.96
CA ILE A 156 -8.16 34.74 9.75
C ILE A 156 -8.52 34.38 11.21
N GLY A 157 -9.14 33.21 11.42
CA GLY A 157 -9.52 32.71 12.75
C GLY A 157 -8.38 32.03 13.52
N ASP A 158 -7.20 31.93 12.96
CA ASP A 158 -6.04 31.34 13.62
C ASP A 158 -5.28 32.43 14.41
N PRO A 159 -5.21 32.35 15.77
CA PRO A 159 -4.47 33.34 16.58
C PRO A 159 -2.99 33.39 16.25
N LYS A 160 -2.41 32.27 15.78
CA LYS A 160 -0.99 32.19 15.45
C LYS A 160 -0.69 32.59 14.02
N LYS A 161 -1.71 32.75 13.18
CA LYS A 161 -1.59 33.07 11.75
C LYS A 161 -0.54 32.21 11.03
N GLU A 162 -0.58 30.89 11.29
CA GLU A 162 0.37 29.93 10.73
C GLU A 162 0.24 29.85 9.20
N LYS A 163 1.41 29.73 8.54
CA LYS A 163 1.51 29.58 7.08
C LYS A 163 0.79 28.31 6.62
N ILE A 164 -0.09 28.45 5.64
CA ILE A 164 -0.75 27.32 4.98
C ILE A 164 0.25 26.64 4.02
N PRO A 165 0.60 25.36 4.23
CA PRO A 165 1.47 24.64 3.32
C PRO A 165 0.71 24.19 2.06
N TYR A 166 1.34 24.34 0.89
CA TYR A 166 0.83 23.89 -0.39
C TYR A 166 1.75 22.85 -1.05
N PHE A 167 3.02 22.82 -0.70
CA PHE A 167 4.02 21.99 -1.34
C PHE A 167 4.42 20.82 -0.46
N VAL A 168 4.68 19.68 -1.12
CA VAL A 168 5.24 18.48 -0.50
C VAL A 168 6.55 18.17 -1.20
N HIS A 169 7.62 17.96 -0.43
CA HIS A 169 8.94 17.64 -0.91
C HIS A 169 9.17 16.12 -0.86
N PHE A 170 9.41 15.53 -2.00
CA PHE A 170 9.84 14.14 -2.16
C PHE A 170 11.35 14.12 -2.34
N LYS A 171 12.07 13.39 -1.49
CA LYS A 171 13.54 13.22 -1.56
C LYS A 171 13.88 11.77 -1.85
N PHE A 172 14.77 11.54 -2.83
CA PHE A 172 15.30 10.21 -3.11
C PHE A 172 16.33 9.82 -2.05
N LEU A 173 17.43 10.56 -1.96
CA LEU A 173 18.41 10.48 -0.87
C LEU A 173 18.54 11.86 -0.22
N PRO A 174 18.75 11.94 1.10
CA PRO A 174 18.99 13.21 1.75
C PRO A 174 20.29 13.83 1.23
N GLY A 175 20.20 15.11 0.86
CA GLY A 175 21.37 15.92 0.49
C GLY A 175 21.96 16.64 1.72
N LEU A 176 23.00 17.42 1.50
CA LEU A 176 23.65 18.25 2.53
C LEU A 176 22.85 19.53 2.84
N GLY A 177 21.86 19.88 2.02
CA GLY A 177 21.00 21.04 2.16
C GLY A 177 19.55 20.71 1.87
N PHE A 178 18.85 21.68 1.27
CA PHE A 178 17.43 21.54 0.94
C PHE A 178 17.16 20.40 -0.04
N TYR A 179 17.90 20.35 -1.16
CA TYR A 179 17.67 19.34 -2.19
C TYR A 179 18.30 18.00 -1.84
N GLY A 180 17.64 16.92 -2.29
CA GLY A 180 18.15 15.56 -2.17
C GLY A 180 19.13 15.20 -3.30
N PHE A 181 19.86 14.12 -3.13
CA PHE A 181 20.73 13.52 -4.13
C PHE A 181 19.98 12.46 -4.95
N GLY A 182 20.12 12.54 -6.28
CA GLY A 182 19.65 11.53 -7.21
C GLY A 182 20.78 10.72 -7.81
N LEU A 183 20.42 9.80 -8.69
CA LEU A 183 21.38 8.93 -9.40
C LEU A 183 22.38 9.75 -10.24
N ILE A 184 21.96 10.87 -10.84
CA ILE A 184 22.87 11.76 -11.60
C ILE A 184 24.02 12.22 -10.71
N HIS A 185 23.76 12.58 -9.47
CA HIS A 185 24.81 13.04 -8.54
C HIS A 185 25.78 11.92 -8.15
N MET A 186 25.27 10.68 -8.06
CA MET A 186 26.05 9.52 -7.62
C MET A 186 26.89 8.91 -8.75
N ILE A 187 26.30 8.72 -9.92
CA ILE A 187 26.93 7.98 -11.03
C ILE A 187 27.27 8.84 -12.24
N GLY A 188 26.87 10.12 -12.26
CA GLY A 188 27.09 11.03 -13.40
C GLY A 188 28.57 11.20 -13.74
N GLY A 189 29.44 11.30 -12.72
CA GLY A 189 30.89 11.36 -12.91
C GLY A 189 31.45 10.09 -13.54
N LEU A 190 31.00 8.92 -13.08
CA LEU A 190 31.40 7.61 -13.60
C LEU A 190 30.91 7.43 -15.05
N SER A 191 29.66 7.79 -15.34
CA SER A 191 29.09 7.74 -16.68
C SER A 191 29.86 8.63 -17.66
N ARG A 192 30.23 9.85 -17.23
CA ARG A 192 31.05 10.78 -18.04
C ARG A 192 32.43 10.18 -18.35
N THR A 193 33.08 9.56 -17.33
CA THR A 193 34.36 8.90 -17.50
C THR A 193 34.27 7.70 -18.45
N ALA A 194 33.25 6.85 -18.29
CA ALA A 194 33.03 5.71 -19.19
C ALA A 194 32.78 6.16 -20.64
N THR A 195 31.98 7.20 -20.84
CA THR A 195 31.72 7.79 -22.16
C THR A 195 32.99 8.37 -22.80
N ALA A 196 33.81 9.07 -22.01
CA ALA A 196 35.08 9.62 -22.49
C ALA A 196 36.06 8.50 -22.88
N ALA A 197 36.16 7.44 -22.07
CA ALA A 197 36.99 6.29 -22.37
C ALA A 197 36.52 5.56 -23.63
N LEU A 198 35.21 5.37 -23.82
CA LEU A 198 34.63 4.75 -25.01
C LEU A 198 34.93 5.59 -26.27
N ARG A 199 34.75 6.91 -26.18
CA ARG A 199 35.08 7.82 -27.32
C ARG A 199 36.56 7.73 -27.69
N SER A 200 37.46 7.74 -26.68
CA SER A 200 38.89 7.61 -26.94
C SER A 200 39.28 6.28 -27.57
N LEU A 201 38.59 5.18 -27.18
CA LEU A 201 38.79 3.86 -27.79
C LEU A 201 38.28 3.82 -29.25
N LEU A 202 37.13 4.42 -29.53
CA LEU A 202 36.57 4.52 -30.87
C LEU A 202 37.43 5.39 -31.78
N ASP A 203 37.91 6.53 -31.27
CA ASP A 203 38.80 7.42 -32.02
C ASP A 203 40.14 6.73 -32.35
N ALA A 204 40.76 6.07 -31.35
CA ALA A 204 41.97 5.28 -31.56
C ALA A 204 41.76 4.13 -32.56
N GLY A 205 40.62 3.41 -32.47
CA GLY A 205 40.27 2.35 -33.42
C GLY A 205 40.05 2.88 -34.83
N THR A 206 39.38 4.00 -34.98
CA THR A 206 39.16 4.66 -36.27
C THR A 206 40.47 5.08 -36.91
N LEU A 207 41.35 5.75 -36.13
CA LEU A 207 42.67 6.19 -36.61
C LEU A 207 43.61 5.02 -36.95
N SER A 208 43.52 3.93 -36.18
CA SER A 208 44.31 2.72 -36.44
C SER A 208 43.84 2.00 -37.72
N ASN A 209 42.52 1.92 -37.94
CA ASN A 209 41.94 1.24 -39.11
C ASN A 209 41.98 2.07 -40.38
N LEU A 210 41.96 3.40 -40.25
CA LEU A 210 42.08 4.36 -41.37
C LEU A 210 43.32 5.24 -41.18
N PRO A 211 44.52 4.67 -41.38
CA PRO A 211 45.76 5.39 -41.11
C PRO A 211 45.90 6.59 -42.03
N ALA A 212 46.08 7.75 -41.44
CA ALA A 212 46.49 8.96 -42.20
C ALA A 212 48.02 8.99 -42.34
N GLY A 213 48.51 9.69 -43.30
CA GLY A 213 49.93 9.78 -43.54
C GLY A 213 50.31 11.03 -44.32
N PHE A 214 51.59 11.22 -44.46
CA PHE A 214 52.15 12.26 -45.31
C PHE A 214 52.63 11.66 -46.61
N LYS A 215 52.33 12.34 -47.73
CA LYS A 215 52.90 12.04 -49.03
C LYS A 215 53.94 13.08 -49.39
N MET A 216 55.06 12.67 -50.01
CA MET A 216 56.09 13.57 -50.46
C MET A 216 55.53 14.51 -51.57
N ARG A 217 55.95 15.76 -51.53
CA ARG A 217 55.52 16.75 -52.54
C ARG A 217 56.02 16.35 -53.92
N GLY A 218 55.11 16.30 -54.93
CA GLY A 218 55.45 15.93 -56.29
C GLY A 218 54.95 14.56 -56.73
N ILE A 219 54.40 13.73 -55.79
CA ILE A 219 53.74 12.47 -56.15
C ILE A 219 52.35 12.76 -56.68
N ARG A 220 52.06 12.19 -57.85
CA ARG A 220 50.74 12.24 -58.46
C ARG A 220 50.09 10.87 -58.37
N ILE A 221 48.94 10.85 -57.79
CA ILE A 221 48.08 9.61 -57.70
C ILE A 221 46.92 9.87 -58.67
N ARG A 222 46.62 8.94 -59.53
CA ARG A 222 45.48 9.06 -60.42
C ARG A 222 44.20 8.99 -59.59
N ASP A 223 43.31 9.96 -59.81
CA ASP A 223 42.05 10.09 -59.07
C ASP A 223 42.20 10.28 -57.53
N ASP A 224 43.16 11.10 -57.07
CA ASP A 224 43.51 11.42 -55.68
C ASP A 224 42.31 12.00 -54.88
N ALA A 225 41.27 12.51 -55.56
CA ALA A 225 40.06 13.06 -54.93
C ALA A 225 39.02 12.00 -54.54
N GLN A 226 39.16 10.74 -54.99
CA GLN A 226 38.21 9.68 -54.68
C GLN A 226 38.82 8.66 -53.68
N SER A 227 38.00 8.13 -52.76
CA SER A 227 38.44 7.06 -51.87
C SER A 227 38.68 5.75 -52.64
N ILE A 228 39.77 5.05 -52.27
CA ILE A 228 40.13 3.75 -52.85
C ILE A 228 39.10 2.71 -52.44
N GLN A 229 38.57 1.95 -53.42
CA GLN A 229 37.65 0.85 -53.17
C GLN A 229 38.41 -0.44 -52.77
N PRO A 230 37.83 -1.33 -51.97
CA PRO A 230 38.46 -2.61 -51.68
C PRO A 230 38.80 -3.39 -52.94
N GLY A 231 40.08 -3.76 -53.11
CA GLY A 231 40.59 -4.46 -54.27
C GLY A 231 41.00 -3.58 -55.47
N GLU A 232 40.95 -2.26 -55.37
CA GLU A 232 41.36 -1.31 -56.38
C GLU A 232 42.88 -1.03 -56.32
N PHE A 233 43.53 -0.99 -57.49
CA PHE A 233 44.91 -0.58 -57.65
C PHE A 233 44.97 0.72 -58.44
N ARG A 234 45.74 1.70 -57.98
CA ARG A 234 45.88 2.99 -58.64
C ARG A 234 47.32 3.26 -59.07
N ASP A 235 47.46 3.86 -60.22
CA ASP A 235 48.76 4.27 -60.76
C ASP A 235 49.33 5.47 -59.96
N VAL A 236 50.57 5.36 -59.55
CA VAL A 236 51.30 6.39 -58.80
C VAL A 236 52.57 6.76 -59.47
N ASP A 237 52.69 8.05 -59.91
CA ASP A 237 53.93 8.60 -60.45
C ASP A 237 54.80 9.09 -59.28
N ALA A 238 55.87 8.32 -58.97
CA ALA A 238 56.87 8.68 -57.95
C ALA A 238 58.21 9.07 -58.56
N PRO A 239 58.60 10.36 -58.50
CA PRO A 239 59.85 10.87 -59.15
C PRO A 239 61.14 10.26 -58.58
N GLY A 240 61.12 9.54 -57.51
CA GLY A 240 62.28 8.93 -56.85
C GLY A 240 62.36 7.37 -56.97
N GLY A 241 61.47 6.74 -57.72
CA GLY A 241 61.50 5.31 -58.01
C GLY A 241 61.09 4.34 -56.84
N ASN A 242 61.03 4.79 -55.61
CA ASN A 242 60.66 3.96 -54.48
C ASN A 242 59.40 4.54 -53.80
N ILE A 243 58.29 3.88 -54.04
CA ILE A 243 56.97 4.27 -53.52
C ILE A 243 56.93 4.22 -51.99
N LYS A 244 57.64 3.27 -51.37
CA LYS A 244 57.62 3.13 -49.90
C LYS A 244 58.25 4.30 -49.15
N ASP A 245 59.26 4.92 -49.69
CA ASP A 245 59.95 6.07 -49.09
C ASP A 245 59.20 7.38 -49.31
N SER A 246 58.23 7.35 -50.19
CA SER A 246 57.42 8.48 -50.61
C SER A 246 56.15 8.70 -49.81
N PHE A 247 55.76 7.72 -49.03
CA PHE A 247 54.62 7.75 -48.13
C PHE A 247 55.05 7.41 -46.71
N MET A 248 54.73 8.27 -45.77
CA MET A 248 54.94 8.06 -44.36
C MET A 248 53.58 7.96 -43.66
N THR A 249 53.21 6.76 -43.22
CA THR A 249 52.02 6.60 -42.38
C THR A 249 52.32 7.08 -40.97
N LEU A 250 51.39 7.87 -40.39
CA LEU A 250 51.50 8.27 -39.01
C LEU A 250 51.39 7.05 -38.09
N PRO A 251 52.28 6.92 -37.10
CA PRO A 251 52.27 5.78 -36.19
C PRO A 251 51.13 5.94 -35.14
N PHE A 252 49.90 5.67 -35.57
CA PHE A 252 48.79 5.64 -34.64
C PHE A 252 48.89 4.39 -33.79
N LYS A 253 48.68 4.56 -32.46
CA LYS A 253 48.66 3.45 -31.51
C LYS A 253 47.33 2.74 -31.61
N GLU A 254 47.37 1.42 -31.45
CA GLU A 254 46.17 0.61 -31.29
C GLU A 254 45.36 1.02 -30.06
N PRO A 255 44.02 0.75 -30.01
CA PRO A 255 43.20 1.02 -28.87
C PRO A 255 43.78 0.37 -27.58
N SER A 256 43.92 1.16 -26.53
CA SER A 256 44.55 0.70 -25.27
C SER A 256 43.69 -0.33 -24.54
N ALA A 257 44.22 -1.55 -24.34
CA ALA A 257 43.58 -2.58 -23.51
C ALA A 257 43.37 -2.12 -22.06
N THR A 258 44.32 -1.30 -21.54
CA THR A 258 44.21 -0.70 -20.19
C THR A 258 43.01 0.23 -20.09
N LEU A 259 42.73 1.02 -21.15
CA LEU A 259 41.58 1.91 -21.17
C LEU A 259 40.26 1.13 -21.21
N LEU A 260 40.21 0.01 -21.93
CA LEU A 260 39.05 -0.91 -21.95
C LEU A 260 38.81 -1.53 -20.56
N GLN A 261 39.89 -1.98 -19.88
CA GLN A 261 39.78 -2.49 -18.49
C GLN A 261 39.30 -1.40 -17.53
N LEU A 262 39.82 -0.18 -17.63
CA LEU A 262 39.38 0.96 -16.83
C LEU A 262 37.88 1.22 -17.03
N MET A 263 37.41 1.21 -18.28
CA MET A 263 35.98 1.37 -18.58
C MET A 263 35.15 0.27 -17.89
N GLY A 264 35.58 -0.98 -17.91
CA GLY A 264 34.91 -2.09 -17.22
C GLY A 264 34.82 -1.90 -15.71
N VAL A 265 35.91 -1.41 -15.07
CA VAL A 265 35.94 -1.08 -13.64
C VAL A 265 34.98 0.05 -13.32
N VAL A 266 34.96 1.11 -14.13
CA VAL A 266 34.06 2.27 -13.94
C VAL A 266 32.60 1.87 -14.10
N VAL A 267 32.28 1.03 -15.09
CA VAL A 267 30.91 0.49 -15.28
C VAL A 267 30.49 -0.36 -14.08
N SER A 268 31.35 -1.28 -13.62
CA SER A 268 31.08 -2.10 -12.44
C SER A 268 30.91 -1.26 -11.16
N ALA A 269 31.69 -0.21 -10.99
CA ALA A 269 31.53 0.74 -9.89
C ALA A 269 30.19 1.46 -9.97
N GLY A 270 29.78 1.94 -11.17
CA GLY A 270 28.49 2.58 -11.40
C GLY A 270 27.31 1.65 -11.08
N GLN A 271 27.36 0.39 -11.48
CA GLN A 271 26.35 -0.61 -11.18
C GLN A 271 26.22 -0.85 -9.67
N ARG A 272 27.34 -0.94 -8.93
CA ARG A 272 27.33 -1.09 -7.47
C ARG A 272 26.72 0.13 -6.77
N PHE A 273 27.04 1.35 -7.20
CA PHE A 273 26.43 2.57 -6.65
C PHE A 273 24.93 2.65 -6.91
N ALA A 274 24.48 2.21 -8.07
CA ALA A 274 23.05 2.18 -8.40
C ALA A 274 22.30 1.03 -7.72
N SER A 275 23.00 0.13 -7.01
CA SER A 275 22.44 -1.09 -6.40
C SER A 275 21.71 -2.02 -7.38
N ILE A 276 22.01 -1.91 -8.68
CA ILE A 276 21.39 -2.70 -9.75
C ILE A 276 22.05 -4.08 -9.85
N ALA A 277 23.32 -4.19 -9.45
CA ALA A 277 24.09 -5.43 -9.59
C ALA A 277 23.55 -6.62 -8.77
N ASP A 278 22.83 -6.35 -7.68
CA ASP A 278 22.29 -7.40 -6.80
C ASP A 278 20.91 -7.91 -7.22
N LEU A 279 20.29 -7.30 -8.25
CA LEU A 279 18.98 -7.69 -8.78
C LEU A 279 19.06 -8.63 -9.98
N GLN A 280 20.27 -9.06 -10.38
CA GLN A 280 20.43 -10.09 -11.42
C GLN A 280 20.07 -11.50 -10.88
N ILE A 281 18.77 -11.70 -10.66
CA ILE A 281 18.21 -12.99 -10.23
C ILE A 281 18.04 -13.96 -11.42
N GLY A 282 18.27 -13.50 -12.65
CA GLY A 282 18.06 -14.29 -13.87
C GLY A 282 19.24 -15.16 -14.33
N GLU A 283 20.48 -14.87 -13.93
CA GLU A 283 21.67 -15.57 -14.44
C GLU A 283 22.40 -16.46 -13.41
N GLY A 284 22.00 -16.41 -12.14
CA GLY A 284 22.61 -17.19 -11.06
C GLY A 284 21.76 -18.36 -10.63
N ASN A 285 22.16 -19.58 -11.01
CA ASN A 285 21.73 -20.85 -10.43
C ASN A 285 20.22 -21.06 -10.29
N GLN A 286 19.61 -21.63 -11.31
CA GLN A 286 18.21 -22.12 -11.29
C GLN A 286 17.94 -23.21 -10.21
N GLN A 287 18.95 -23.59 -9.42
CA GLN A 287 18.88 -24.59 -8.35
C GLN A 287 19.02 -24.01 -6.95
N ALA A 288 19.01 -22.68 -6.78
CA ALA A 288 19.04 -22.11 -5.44
C ALA A 288 17.71 -22.39 -4.73
N ALA A 289 17.80 -22.92 -3.50
CA ALA A 289 16.61 -23.13 -2.66
C ALA A 289 15.81 -21.84 -2.52
N VAL A 290 14.47 -21.95 -2.57
CA VAL A 290 13.53 -20.80 -2.53
C VAL A 290 13.88 -19.83 -1.38
N GLY A 291 14.28 -20.36 -0.22
CA GLY A 291 14.70 -19.54 0.94
C GLY A 291 15.94 -18.67 0.68
N THR A 292 16.91 -19.16 -0.10
CA THR A 292 18.11 -18.40 -0.46
C THR A 292 17.78 -17.26 -1.42
N THR A 293 16.89 -17.50 -2.37
CA THR A 293 16.40 -16.47 -3.31
C THR A 293 15.63 -15.39 -2.58
N VAL A 294 14.77 -15.76 -1.62
CA VAL A 294 14.02 -14.81 -0.78
C VAL A 294 14.97 -13.97 0.08
N ALA A 295 15.98 -14.59 0.70
CA ALA A 295 16.97 -13.87 1.53
C ALA A 295 17.83 -12.90 0.71
N LEU A 296 18.18 -13.25 -0.54
CA LEU A 296 18.91 -12.37 -1.46
C LEU A 296 18.03 -11.19 -1.91
N LEU A 297 16.75 -11.45 -2.22
CA LEU A 297 15.76 -10.41 -2.52
C LEU A 297 15.58 -9.45 -1.34
N GLU A 298 15.48 -9.99 -0.13
CA GLU A 298 15.36 -9.19 1.09
C GLU A 298 16.57 -8.31 1.32
N ARG A 299 17.79 -8.83 1.10
CA ARG A 299 19.03 -8.06 1.22
C ARG A 299 19.11 -6.93 0.19
N GLY A 300 18.79 -7.20 -1.08
CA GLY A 300 18.76 -6.18 -2.15
C GLY A 300 17.68 -5.12 -1.91
N SER A 301 16.55 -5.51 -1.32
CA SER A 301 15.45 -4.59 -1.03
C SER A 301 15.72 -3.63 0.13
N ARG A 302 16.68 -3.90 1.03
CA ARG A 302 16.94 -3.05 2.21
C ARG A 302 17.30 -1.61 1.86
N THR A 303 18.12 -1.39 0.84
CA THR A 303 18.50 -0.04 0.38
C THR A 303 17.28 0.68 -0.21
N MET A 304 16.48 -0.04 -1.01
CA MET A 304 15.25 0.50 -1.61
C MET A 304 14.17 0.77 -0.56
N SER A 305 14.15 0.01 0.54
CA SER A 305 13.20 0.20 1.64
C SER A 305 13.35 1.57 2.32
N ALA A 306 14.58 2.06 2.47
CA ALA A 306 14.83 3.37 3.05
C ALA A 306 14.32 4.50 2.14
N ILE A 307 14.45 4.34 0.82
CA ILE A 307 13.91 5.28 -0.19
C ILE A 307 12.38 5.22 -0.15
N HIS A 308 11.81 4.03 -0.15
CA HIS A 308 10.37 3.82 -0.08
C HIS A 308 9.77 4.44 1.19
N LYS A 309 10.41 4.30 2.36
CA LYS A 309 9.96 4.95 3.60
C LYS A 309 9.93 6.48 3.51
N ARG A 310 10.88 7.10 2.80
CA ARG A 310 10.87 8.56 2.58
C ARG A 310 9.72 8.98 1.66
N ILE A 311 9.52 8.25 0.56
CA ILE A 311 8.40 8.49 -0.35
C ILE A 311 7.07 8.31 0.39
N TYR A 312 6.96 7.27 1.20
CA TYR A 312 5.78 7.01 2.03
C TYR A 312 5.51 8.15 3.02
N ALA A 313 6.54 8.66 3.70
CA ALA A 313 6.40 9.81 4.60
C ALA A 313 5.95 11.08 3.85
N ALA A 314 6.49 11.32 2.65
CA ALA A 314 6.07 12.43 1.81
C ALA A 314 4.63 12.26 1.31
N LEU A 315 4.21 11.04 0.92
CA LEU A 315 2.83 10.73 0.57
C LEU A 315 1.86 10.95 1.73
N LYS A 316 2.26 10.60 2.96
CA LYS A 316 1.48 10.91 4.16
C LYS A 316 1.21 12.40 4.28
N ASN A 317 2.23 13.24 4.05
CA ASN A 317 2.09 14.70 4.07
C ASN A 317 1.20 15.19 2.91
N GLU A 318 1.33 14.63 1.70
CA GLU A 318 0.46 14.94 0.57
C GLU A 318 -1.02 14.68 0.92
N PHE A 319 -1.31 13.51 1.46
CA PHE A 319 -2.68 13.15 1.83
C PHE A 319 -3.24 14.01 2.97
N LYS A 320 -2.40 14.44 3.91
CA LYS A 320 -2.81 15.43 4.93
C LYS A 320 -3.20 16.78 4.29
N LEU A 321 -2.41 17.25 3.31
CA LEU A 321 -2.77 18.47 2.58
C LEU A 321 -4.06 18.28 1.77
N MET A 322 -4.24 17.14 1.11
CA MET A 322 -5.48 16.84 0.39
C MET A 322 -6.69 16.79 1.32
N SER A 323 -6.58 16.14 2.48
CA SER A 323 -7.62 16.08 3.51
C SER A 323 -8.03 17.48 3.96
N ARG A 324 -7.06 18.38 4.18
CA ARG A 324 -7.33 19.77 4.52
C ARG A 324 -8.10 20.49 3.42
N VAL A 325 -7.74 20.29 2.16
CA VAL A 325 -8.46 20.88 1.03
C VAL A 325 -9.88 20.30 0.94
N PHE A 326 -10.07 19.01 1.18
CA PHE A 326 -11.41 18.39 1.24
C PHE A 326 -12.26 18.98 2.36
N LYS A 327 -11.70 19.20 3.54
CA LYS A 327 -12.38 19.87 4.65
C LYS A 327 -12.92 21.25 4.29
N LEU A 328 -12.21 22.01 3.44
CA LEU A 328 -12.58 23.38 3.08
C LEU A 328 -13.52 23.46 1.88
N TYR A 329 -13.37 22.59 0.90
CA TYR A 329 -13.98 22.74 -0.42
C TYR A 329 -14.92 21.60 -0.84
N LEU A 330 -14.94 20.47 -0.11
CA LEU A 330 -15.85 19.37 -0.44
C LEU A 330 -17.29 19.80 -0.14
N PRO A 331 -18.28 19.44 -0.96
CA PRO A 331 -19.68 19.61 -0.61
C PRO A 331 -20.03 18.84 0.69
N PRO A 332 -21.06 19.27 1.45
CA PRO A 332 -21.42 18.66 2.73
C PRO A 332 -21.59 17.16 2.69
N GLU A 333 -22.12 16.65 1.58
CA GLU A 333 -22.28 15.23 1.28
C GLU A 333 -21.81 14.96 -0.15
N TYR A 334 -20.86 14.04 -0.28
CA TYR A 334 -20.35 13.59 -1.58
C TYR A 334 -20.74 12.12 -1.79
N PRO A 335 -21.54 11.81 -2.84
CA PRO A 335 -21.91 10.44 -3.14
C PRO A 335 -20.68 9.66 -3.61
N TYR A 336 -20.47 8.50 -3.02
CA TYR A 336 -19.37 7.62 -3.34
C TYR A 336 -19.87 6.20 -3.57
N ASP A 337 -19.86 5.74 -4.82
CA ASP A 337 -20.26 4.39 -5.19
C ASP A 337 -19.18 3.39 -4.78
N VAL A 338 -19.53 2.53 -3.83
CA VAL A 338 -18.71 1.38 -3.44
C VAL A 338 -19.47 0.10 -3.80
N ILE A 339 -18.75 -0.88 -4.29
CA ILE A 339 -19.30 -2.23 -4.49
C ILE A 339 -19.80 -2.75 -3.13
N GLY A 340 -21.11 -2.86 -2.95
CA GLY A 340 -21.74 -3.32 -1.71
C GLY A 340 -22.62 -2.30 -0.98
N GLY A 341 -22.77 -1.07 -1.47
CA GLY A 341 -23.71 -0.09 -0.93
C GLY A 341 -23.32 1.36 -1.22
N GLN A 342 -24.30 2.23 -1.21
CA GLN A 342 -24.08 3.67 -1.27
C GLN A 342 -23.40 4.11 0.03
N ARG A 343 -22.18 4.63 -0.08
CA ARG A 343 -21.53 5.35 1.00
C ARG A 343 -21.52 6.83 0.67
N VAL A 344 -21.86 7.64 1.63
CA VAL A 344 -21.79 9.09 1.53
C VAL A 344 -20.59 9.54 2.33
N ILE A 345 -19.66 10.25 1.67
CA ILE A 345 -18.54 10.90 2.33
C ILE A 345 -19.02 12.27 2.77
N LYS A 346 -18.88 12.59 4.05
CA LYS A 346 -19.24 13.89 4.60
C LYS A 346 -18.01 14.77 4.72
N GLN A 347 -18.17 16.05 4.43
CA GLN A 347 -17.10 17.04 4.62
C GLN A 347 -16.56 17.02 6.06
N GLN A 348 -17.42 16.74 7.04
CA GLN A 348 -17.07 16.64 8.46
C GLN A 348 -16.17 15.45 8.82
N ASP A 349 -16.09 14.45 7.94
CA ASP A 349 -15.21 13.28 8.13
C ASP A 349 -13.73 13.66 8.01
N PHE A 350 -13.41 14.83 7.40
CA PHE A 350 -12.05 15.34 7.24
C PHE A 350 -11.68 16.29 8.39
N ASP A 351 -11.44 15.74 9.58
CA ASP A 351 -10.96 16.51 10.73
C ASP A 351 -9.42 16.54 10.77
N ASP A 352 -8.85 17.67 11.25
CA ASP A 352 -7.39 17.85 11.43
C ASP A 352 -6.80 16.89 12.49
N LYS A 353 -7.66 16.25 13.31
CA LYS A 353 -7.28 15.26 14.32
C LYS A 353 -7.05 13.87 13.78
N ILE A 354 -7.48 13.61 12.53
CA ILE A 354 -7.36 12.28 11.90
C ILE A 354 -5.95 12.13 11.32
N ASP A 355 -5.24 11.09 11.74
CA ASP A 355 -3.97 10.73 11.12
C ASP A 355 -4.22 9.86 9.88
N ILE A 356 -3.68 10.29 8.75
CA ILE A 356 -3.83 9.61 7.47
C ILE A 356 -2.58 8.77 7.22
N ILE A 357 -2.78 7.47 7.04
CA ILE A 357 -1.71 6.52 6.79
C ILE A 357 -1.91 5.95 5.38
N PRO A 358 -0.93 6.11 4.46
CA PRO A 358 -0.98 5.45 3.16
C PRO A 358 -1.03 3.93 3.31
N VAL A 359 -1.80 3.24 2.46
CA VAL A 359 -2.02 1.78 2.58
C VAL A 359 -0.78 0.95 2.25
N ALA A 360 0.18 1.51 1.50
CA ALA A 360 1.41 0.81 1.13
C ALA A 360 2.37 0.69 2.33
N ASP A 361 2.52 -0.52 2.88
CA ASP A 361 3.52 -0.77 3.92
C ASP A 361 4.92 -0.88 3.31
N PRO A 362 5.87 0.03 3.67
CA PRO A 362 7.22 0.01 3.16
C PRO A 362 8.07 -1.19 3.65
N ASN A 363 7.57 -1.95 4.60
CA ASN A 363 8.26 -3.14 5.11
C ASN A 363 7.89 -4.42 4.33
N ILE A 364 6.84 -4.38 3.52
CA ILE A 364 6.33 -5.53 2.77
C ILE A 364 6.55 -5.29 1.27
N PHE A 365 7.58 -5.91 0.70
CA PHE A 365 8.01 -5.67 -0.68
C PHE A 365 7.40 -6.61 -1.72
N SER A 366 7.01 -7.82 -1.34
CA SER A 366 6.49 -8.80 -2.28
C SER A 366 5.07 -9.25 -1.94
N GLN A 367 4.28 -9.51 -2.97
CA GLN A 367 2.95 -10.11 -2.81
C GLN A 367 3.06 -11.47 -2.10
N ALA A 368 4.11 -12.23 -2.37
CA ALA A 368 4.37 -13.51 -1.72
C ALA A 368 4.54 -13.38 -0.19
N GLN A 369 5.26 -12.34 0.27
CA GLN A 369 5.39 -12.06 1.71
C GLN A 369 4.05 -11.69 2.34
N ARG A 370 3.23 -10.85 1.69
CA ARG A 370 1.89 -10.50 2.18
C ARG A 370 1.00 -11.73 2.30
N ILE A 371 1.01 -12.61 1.30
CA ILE A 371 0.26 -13.86 1.33
C ILE A 371 0.75 -14.75 2.48
N SER A 372 2.07 -14.90 2.66
CA SER A 372 2.65 -15.70 3.75
C SER A 372 2.28 -15.17 5.13
N ILE A 373 2.32 -13.85 5.35
CA ILE A 373 1.92 -13.22 6.61
C ILE A 373 0.42 -13.44 6.87
N ALA A 374 -0.42 -13.16 5.87
CA ALA A 374 -1.86 -13.33 5.99
C ALA A 374 -2.27 -14.81 6.19
N GLN A 375 -1.54 -15.75 5.59
CA GLN A 375 -1.72 -17.18 5.79
C GLN A 375 -1.36 -17.59 7.22
N THR A 376 -0.27 -17.08 7.76
CA THR A 376 0.13 -17.33 9.16
C THR A 376 -0.88 -16.71 10.13
N GLU A 377 -1.36 -15.49 9.87
CA GLU A 377 -2.41 -14.83 10.66
C GLU A 377 -3.70 -15.64 10.65
N LEU A 378 -4.14 -16.12 9.49
CA LEU A 378 -5.33 -16.96 9.37
C LEU A 378 -5.16 -18.29 10.12
N GLN A 379 -4.00 -18.91 10.05
CA GLN A 379 -3.70 -20.15 10.75
C GLN A 379 -3.73 -19.95 12.27
N LEU A 380 -3.18 -18.85 12.79
CA LEU A 380 -3.26 -18.50 14.21
C LEU A 380 -4.70 -18.21 14.64
N ALA A 381 -5.45 -17.48 13.81
CA ALA A 381 -6.85 -17.17 14.09
C ALA A 381 -7.75 -18.41 14.10
N THR A 382 -7.51 -19.37 13.23
CA THR A 382 -8.25 -20.64 13.19
C THR A 382 -7.90 -21.56 14.35
N SER A 383 -6.67 -21.51 14.88
CA SER A 383 -6.26 -22.31 16.04
C SER A 383 -6.92 -21.84 17.34
N ASN A 384 -7.22 -20.55 17.48
CA ASN A 384 -7.88 -19.96 18.65
C ASN A 384 -9.01 -18.98 18.25
N PRO A 385 -10.17 -19.47 17.80
CA PRO A 385 -11.25 -18.63 17.30
C PRO A 385 -11.84 -17.66 18.33
N GLN A 386 -11.71 -17.96 19.62
CA GLN A 386 -12.26 -17.12 20.70
C GLN A 386 -11.45 -15.85 20.95
N LEU A 387 -10.15 -15.87 20.63
CA LEU A 387 -9.25 -14.73 20.83
C LEU A 387 -9.11 -13.85 19.59
N HIS A 388 -9.50 -14.36 18.42
CA HIS A 388 -9.27 -13.69 17.14
C HIS A 388 -10.56 -13.40 16.39
N ASN A 389 -10.58 -12.31 15.65
CA ASN A 389 -11.66 -12.02 14.71
C ASN A 389 -11.41 -12.75 13.39
N LEU A 390 -12.03 -13.91 13.21
CA LEU A 390 -11.91 -14.73 12.01
C LEU A 390 -12.32 -13.98 10.73
N TYR A 391 -13.36 -13.14 10.81
CA TYR A 391 -13.80 -12.34 9.66
C TYR A 391 -12.67 -11.42 9.15
N SER A 392 -11.99 -10.72 10.05
CA SER A 392 -10.87 -9.85 9.70
C SER A 392 -9.69 -10.64 9.14
N ALA A 393 -9.37 -11.81 9.72
CA ALA A 393 -8.28 -12.66 9.22
C ALA A 393 -8.56 -13.19 7.80
N TYR A 394 -9.78 -13.64 7.52
CA TYR A 394 -10.18 -14.04 6.17
C TYR A 394 -10.15 -12.86 5.19
N ARG A 395 -10.60 -11.69 5.61
CA ARG A 395 -10.57 -10.47 4.80
C ARG A 395 -9.14 -10.10 4.42
N ASN A 396 -8.23 -10.07 5.38
CA ASN A 396 -6.81 -9.80 5.17
C ASN A 396 -6.18 -10.81 4.19
N MET A 397 -6.57 -12.08 4.28
CA MET A 397 -6.11 -13.12 3.35
C MET A 397 -6.61 -12.86 1.92
N TYR A 398 -7.89 -12.53 1.73
CA TYR A 398 -8.44 -12.19 0.42
C TYR A 398 -7.83 -10.91 -0.17
N GLU A 399 -7.56 -9.91 0.67
CA GLU A 399 -6.86 -8.68 0.27
C GLU A 399 -5.42 -8.99 -0.18
N ALA A 400 -4.70 -9.84 0.55
CA ALA A 400 -3.34 -10.27 0.18
C ALA A 400 -3.32 -11.05 -1.14
N LEU A 401 -4.34 -11.85 -1.42
CA LEU A 401 -4.52 -12.57 -2.69
C LEU A 401 -4.93 -11.65 -3.86
N GLY A 402 -5.33 -10.41 -3.58
CA GLY A 402 -5.76 -9.45 -4.60
C GLY A 402 -7.17 -9.67 -5.13
N VAL A 403 -8.04 -10.31 -4.37
CA VAL A 403 -9.45 -10.54 -4.75
C VAL A 403 -10.21 -9.22 -4.72
N LYS A 404 -10.86 -8.85 -5.82
CA LYS A 404 -11.54 -7.54 -5.96
C LYS A 404 -12.90 -7.44 -5.28
N ASN A 405 -13.61 -8.55 -5.10
CA ASN A 405 -15.01 -8.56 -4.61
C ASN A 405 -15.12 -9.29 -3.27
N ILE A 406 -14.35 -8.89 -2.27
CA ILE A 406 -14.30 -9.57 -0.97
C ILE A 406 -15.66 -9.56 -0.27
N ASP A 407 -16.38 -8.44 -0.30
CA ASP A 407 -17.67 -8.29 0.39
C ASP A 407 -18.80 -9.17 -0.20
N THR A 408 -18.66 -9.66 -1.44
CA THR A 408 -19.60 -10.63 -2.03
C THR A 408 -19.30 -12.07 -1.60
N ILE A 409 -18.03 -12.37 -1.32
CA ILE A 409 -17.54 -13.71 -0.93
C ILE A 409 -17.66 -13.86 0.60
N LEU A 410 -17.20 -12.86 1.33
CA LEU A 410 -17.13 -12.87 2.79
C LEU A 410 -18.23 -11.96 3.36
N LYS A 411 -19.30 -12.57 3.87
CA LYS A 411 -20.38 -11.82 4.52
C LYS A 411 -19.95 -11.38 5.92
N PRO A 412 -20.10 -10.08 6.26
CA PRO A 412 -19.80 -9.61 7.60
C PRO A 412 -20.70 -10.33 8.63
N PRO A 413 -20.18 -10.64 9.82
CA PRO A 413 -21.01 -11.21 10.87
C PRO A 413 -22.15 -10.25 11.18
N GLN A 414 -23.38 -10.74 11.04
CA GLN A 414 -24.56 -9.94 11.36
C GLN A 414 -24.54 -9.65 12.86
N ARG A 415 -24.53 -8.38 13.24
CA ARG A 415 -24.73 -8.01 14.64
C ARG A 415 -26.16 -8.41 15.01
N PRO A 416 -26.36 -9.19 16.07
CA PRO A 416 -27.70 -9.49 16.52
C PRO A 416 -28.41 -8.18 16.87
N MET A 417 -29.65 -8.03 16.39
CA MET A 417 -30.48 -6.86 16.64
C MET A 417 -31.70 -7.27 17.47
N PRO A 418 -32.27 -6.37 18.29
CA PRO A 418 -33.51 -6.63 19.01
C PRO A 418 -34.61 -7.04 18.01
N MET A 419 -35.31 -8.11 18.31
CA MET A 419 -36.36 -8.65 17.45
C MET A 419 -37.66 -8.85 18.25
N ASP A 420 -38.77 -8.95 17.51
CA ASP A 420 -40.06 -9.32 18.06
C ASP A 420 -40.06 -10.82 18.45
N PRO A 421 -40.74 -11.22 19.55
CA PRO A 421 -40.80 -12.61 19.99
C PRO A 421 -41.25 -13.60 18.90
N ALA A 422 -42.15 -13.18 18.00
CA ALA A 422 -42.59 -14.03 16.91
C ALA A 422 -41.47 -14.31 15.89
N VAL A 423 -40.62 -13.32 15.61
CA VAL A 423 -39.44 -13.49 14.74
C VAL A 423 -38.40 -14.38 15.41
N GLU A 424 -38.18 -14.24 16.71
CA GLU A 424 -37.29 -15.11 17.50
C GLU A 424 -37.76 -16.57 17.47
N HIS A 425 -39.08 -16.84 17.54
CA HIS A 425 -39.63 -18.17 17.35
C HIS A 425 -39.30 -18.76 15.97
N ILE A 426 -39.40 -17.97 14.90
CA ILE A 426 -39.05 -18.42 13.56
C ILE A 426 -37.54 -18.70 13.45
N GLN A 427 -36.72 -17.89 14.11
CA GLN A 427 -35.26 -18.13 14.13
C GLN A 427 -34.90 -19.37 14.95
N ALA A 428 -35.57 -19.60 16.10
CA ALA A 428 -35.40 -20.81 16.88
C ALA A 428 -35.74 -22.07 16.07
N LEU A 429 -36.83 -22.05 15.29
CA LEU A 429 -37.21 -23.14 14.39
C LEU A 429 -36.20 -23.34 13.24
N ALA A 430 -35.56 -22.26 12.77
CA ALA A 430 -34.53 -22.29 11.72
C ALA A 430 -33.13 -22.61 12.27
N GLY A 431 -32.96 -22.81 13.57
CA GLY A 431 -31.66 -23.08 14.21
C GLY A 431 -30.70 -21.87 14.16
N LYS A 432 -31.21 -20.64 13.99
CA LYS A 432 -30.41 -19.42 13.98
C LYS A 432 -30.26 -18.86 15.39
N PRO A 433 -29.10 -18.29 15.76
CA PRO A 433 -28.91 -17.69 17.08
C PRO A 433 -29.71 -16.38 17.19
N PHE A 434 -30.33 -16.18 18.35
CA PHE A 434 -30.99 -14.95 18.79
C PHE A 434 -30.66 -14.73 20.27
N GLN A 435 -30.79 -13.50 20.74
CA GLN A 435 -30.43 -13.11 22.11
C GLN A 435 -31.29 -11.94 22.57
N ALA A 436 -31.46 -11.83 23.90
CA ALA A 436 -32.17 -10.72 24.52
C ALA A 436 -31.31 -9.44 24.57
N PHE A 437 -31.98 -8.29 24.54
CA PHE A 437 -31.33 -6.98 24.58
C PHE A 437 -31.94 -6.11 25.68
N LYS A 438 -31.11 -5.26 26.29
CA LYS A 438 -31.55 -4.26 27.24
C LYS A 438 -32.58 -3.31 26.66
N GLY A 439 -33.63 -2.98 27.41
CA GLY A 439 -34.71 -2.09 26.99
C GLY A 439 -35.82 -2.75 26.17
N GLN A 440 -35.82 -4.08 26.03
CA GLN A 440 -36.97 -4.82 25.52
C GLN A 440 -38.02 -5.02 26.63
N ASP A 441 -39.27 -5.24 26.24
CA ASP A 441 -40.28 -5.70 27.21
C ASP A 441 -40.04 -7.18 27.55
N HIS A 442 -39.16 -7.39 28.54
CA HIS A 442 -38.71 -8.71 28.95
C HIS A 442 -39.86 -9.61 29.42
N GLN A 443 -40.85 -9.03 30.12
CA GLN A 443 -42.03 -9.78 30.60
C GLN A 443 -42.88 -10.30 29.43
N ALA A 444 -43.10 -9.45 28.41
CA ALA A 444 -43.86 -9.84 27.22
C ALA A 444 -43.13 -10.94 26.44
N HIS A 445 -41.80 -10.84 26.30
CA HIS A 445 -40.98 -11.86 25.63
C HIS A 445 -41.04 -13.20 26.37
N ILE A 446 -40.83 -13.20 27.69
CA ILE A 446 -40.90 -14.42 28.53
C ILE A 446 -42.26 -15.09 28.36
N THR A 447 -43.36 -14.32 28.44
CA THR A 447 -44.74 -14.85 28.29
C THR A 447 -44.98 -15.44 26.91
N ALA A 448 -44.50 -14.75 25.85
CA ALA A 448 -44.62 -15.24 24.48
C ALA A 448 -43.81 -16.52 24.26
N HIS A 449 -42.57 -16.58 24.77
CA HIS A 449 -41.73 -17.78 24.67
C HIS A 449 -42.33 -18.97 25.42
N LEU A 450 -42.84 -18.76 26.65
CA LEU A 450 -43.54 -19.80 27.43
C LEU A 450 -44.75 -20.33 26.66
N SER A 451 -45.58 -19.43 26.11
CA SER A 451 -46.73 -19.80 25.29
C SER A 451 -46.35 -20.65 24.09
N PHE A 452 -45.26 -20.24 23.39
CA PHE A 452 -44.76 -20.97 22.22
C PHE A 452 -44.16 -22.33 22.60
N MET A 453 -43.41 -22.40 23.71
CA MET A 453 -42.89 -23.67 24.27
C MET A 453 -44.00 -24.68 24.63
N GLY A 454 -45.20 -24.20 24.98
CA GLY A 454 -46.38 -25.02 25.18
C GLY A 454 -46.94 -25.68 23.92
N THR A 455 -46.59 -25.18 22.72
CA THR A 455 -47.07 -25.74 21.46
C THR A 455 -46.39 -27.07 21.11
N ASN A 456 -47.11 -27.94 20.39
CA ASN A 456 -46.55 -29.22 19.93
C ASN A 456 -45.32 -29.03 19.00
N MET A 457 -45.23 -27.88 18.33
CA MET A 457 -44.14 -27.58 17.41
C MET A 457 -42.81 -27.34 18.12
N ALA A 458 -42.83 -26.66 19.27
CA ALA A 458 -41.63 -26.43 20.09
C ALA A 458 -41.29 -27.65 20.94
N ARG A 459 -42.29 -28.30 21.56
CA ARG A 459 -42.09 -29.45 22.48
C ARG A 459 -41.43 -30.66 21.83
N ASN A 460 -41.68 -30.89 20.53
CA ASN A 460 -41.09 -32.02 19.81
C ASN A 460 -39.68 -31.75 19.27
N ASN A 461 -39.16 -30.53 19.45
CA ASN A 461 -37.80 -30.17 19.03
C ASN A 461 -36.96 -29.76 20.24
N PRO A 462 -36.08 -30.64 20.75
CA PRO A 462 -35.27 -30.35 21.93
C PRO A 462 -34.29 -29.19 21.72
N VAL A 463 -33.84 -28.95 20.50
CA VAL A 463 -32.93 -27.82 20.17
C VAL A 463 -33.68 -26.49 20.29
N VAL A 464 -34.91 -26.42 19.79
CA VAL A 464 -35.78 -25.23 19.91
C VAL A 464 -36.10 -24.96 21.38
N MET A 465 -36.44 -25.98 22.14
CA MET A 465 -36.71 -25.86 23.58
C MET A 465 -35.50 -25.30 24.31
N ALA A 466 -34.32 -25.85 24.10
CA ALA A 466 -33.08 -25.38 24.75
C ALA A 466 -32.74 -23.95 24.37
N SER A 467 -32.92 -23.55 23.10
CA SER A 467 -32.65 -22.17 22.63
C SER A 467 -33.63 -21.16 23.25
N LEU A 468 -34.90 -21.50 23.36
CA LEU A 468 -35.91 -20.64 24.00
C LEU A 468 -35.70 -20.53 25.50
N GLN A 469 -35.38 -21.63 26.18
CA GLN A 469 -35.03 -21.61 27.63
C GLN A 469 -33.81 -20.71 27.87
N LYS A 470 -32.76 -20.83 27.06
CA LYS A 470 -31.59 -19.97 27.16
C LYS A 470 -31.97 -18.50 27.02
N ASN A 471 -32.79 -18.15 26.02
CA ASN A 471 -33.22 -16.77 25.78
C ASN A 471 -34.11 -16.25 26.92
N ILE A 472 -34.99 -17.04 27.49
CA ILE A 472 -35.76 -16.69 28.69
C ILE A 472 -34.82 -16.36 29.86
N PHE A 473 -33.77 -17.14 30.09
CA PHE A 473 -32.78 -16.82 31.12
C PHE A 473 -32.02 -15.51 30.83
N GLU A 474 -31.75 -15.22 29.59
CA GLU A 474 -31.17 -13.92 29.18
C GLU A 474 -32.13 -12.78 29.51
N HIS A 475 -33.43 -12.90 29.19
CA HIS A 475 -34.44 -11.91 29.54
C HIS A 475 -34.59 -11.71 31.04
N ILE A 476 -34.64 -12.79 31.84
CA ILE A 476 -34.72 -12.74 33.31
C ILE A 476 -33.48 -12.01 33.86
N SER A 477 -32.29 -12.33 33.35
CA SER A 477 -31.04 -11.69 33.79
C SER A 477 -30.98 -10.20 33.47
N LEU A 478 -31.50 -9.79 32.30
CA LEU A 478 -31.59 -8.39 31.91
C LEU A 478 -32.65 -7.63 32.71
N MET A 479 -33.82 -8.23 32.93
CA MET A 479 -34.88 -7.65 33.75
C MET A 479 -34.40 -7.42 35.19
N ALA A 480 -33.71 -8.39 35.78
CA ALA A 480 -33.10 -8.25 37.08
C ALA A 480 -32.03 -7.16 37.13
N LEU A 481 -31.22 -7.04 36.05
CA LEU A 481 -30.22 -5.99 35.92
C LEU A 481 -30.87 -4.60 35.85
N GLU A 482 -31.91 -4.44 35.06
CA GLU A 482 -32.62 -3.14 34.89
C GLU A 482 -33.32 -2.76 36.20
N GLN A 483 -33.88 -3.71 36.91
CA GLN A 483 -34.47 -3.45 38.22
C GLN A 483 -33.41 -3.03 39.24
N VAL A 484 -32.27 -3.68 39.29
CA VAL A 484 -31.16 -3.32 40.17
C VAL A 484 -30.61 -1.93 39.78
N GLU A 485 -30.52 -1.61 38.50
CA GLU A 485 -30.10 -0.29 38.03
C GLU A 485 -31.08 0.81 38.50
N MET A 486 -32.36 0.55 38.54
CA MET A 486 -33.36 1.48 39.07
C MET A 486 -33.29 1.59 40.62
N GLU A 487 -33.15 0.45 41.35
CA GLU A 487 -33.06 0.44 42.81
C GLU A 487 -31.77 1.13 43.31
N PHE A 488 -30.64 0.91 42.64
CA PHE A 488 -29.31 1.37 43.05
C PHE A 488 -28.72 2.48 42.14
N GLN A 489 -29.56 3.27 41.50
CA GLN A 489 -29.12 4.29 40.52
C GLN A 489 -28.08 5.25 41.10
N ARG A 490 -28.25 5.68 42.33
CA ARG A 490 -27.31 6.62 43.00
C ARG A 490 -25.97 5.96 43.32
N GLU A 491 -26.00 4.74 43.82
CA GLU A 491 -24.81 3.96 44.14
C GLU A 491 -24.00 3.61 42.88
N ILE A 492 -24.68 3.28 41.78
CA ILE A 492 -24.04 3.00 40.48
C ILE A 492 -23.35 4.26 39.93
N LEU A 493 -24.01 5.42 40.00
CA LEU A 493 -23.38 6.69 39.61
C LEU A 493 -22.16 7.02 40.47
N THR A 494 -22.23 6.77 41.78
CA THR A 494 -21.10 6.97 42.70
C THR A 494 -19.95 6.00 42.36
N LEU A 495 -20.25 4.78 42.04
CA LEU A 495 -19.28 3.74 41.67
C LEU A 495 -18.59 4.07 40.35
N GLN A 496 -19.34 4.56 39.36
CA GLN A 496 -18.79 5.05 38.07
C GLN A 496 -17.88 6.27 38.26
N ALA A 497 -18.27 7.22 39.10
CA ALA A 497 -17.45 8.40 39.42
C ALA A 497 -16.14 8.01 40.15
N MET A 498 -16.20 7.03 41.06
CA MET A 498 -15.02 6.51 41.74
C MET A 498 -14.08 5.77 40.79
N GLN A 499 -14.61 4.97 39.86
CA GLN A 499 -13.83 4.22 38.87
C GLN A 499 -13.15 5.13 37.82
N GLN A 500 -13.73 6.28 37.51
CA GLN A 500 -13.15 7.26 36.57
C GLN A 500 -12.05 8.13 37.19
N ASN A 501 -11.86 8.11 38.51
CA ASN A 501 -10.83 8.88 39.18
C ASN A 501 -9.59 8.03 39.47
N PRO A 502 -8.45 8.25 38.75
CA PRO A 502 -7.23 7.45 38.95
C PRO A 502 -6.61 7.55 40.34
N GLN A 503 -6.88 8.66 41.07
CA GLN A 503 -6.37 8.86 42.43
C GLN A 503 -7.20 8.09 43.46
N ALA A 504 -8.49 7.90 43.24
CA ALA A 504 -9.35 7.10 44.10
C ALA A 504 -9.00 5.60 44.07
N MET A 505 -8.45 5.12 42.96
CA MET A 505 -8.01 3.73 42.81
C MET A 505 -6.71 3.39 43.57
N GLN A 506 -5.99 4.39 44.10
CA GLN A 506 -4.77 4.18 44.88
C GLN A 506 -5.04 4.18 46.41
N ASP A 507 -6.21 4.61 46.84
CA ASP A 507 -6.60 4.62 48.28
C ASP A 507 -7.24 3.30 48.68
N PRO A 508 -6.66 2.52 49.64
CA PRO A 508 -7.18 1.27 50.11
C PRO A 508 -8.60 1.35 50.67
N MET A 509 -8.97 2.47 51.32
CA MET A 509 -10.33 2.66 51.87
C MET A 509 -11.37 2.83 50.73
N MET A 510 -11.00 3.53 49.66
CA MET A 510 -11.89 3.70 48.51
C MET A 510 -12.04 2.39 47.72
N GLN A 511 -10.97 1.60 47.57
CA GLN A 511 -11.04 0.28 46.94
C GLN A 511 -12.01 -0.65 47.72
N GLN A 512 -11.98 -0.62 49.05
CA GLN A 512 -12.86 -1.41 49.88
C GLN A 512 -14.31 -0.96 49.72
N GLN A 513 -14.60 0.34 49.68
CA GLN A 513 -15.95 0.86 49.40
C GLN A 513 -16.48 0.46 48.02
N VAL A 514 -15.65 0.52 46.98
CA VAL A 514 -16.00 0.07 45.62
C VAL A 514 -16.33 -1.42 45.63
N MET A 515 -15.54 -2.21 46.34
CA MET A 515 -15.77 -3.66 46.47
C MET A 515 -17.06 -4.00 47.24
N ASP A 516 -17.33 -3.29 48.35
CA ASP A 516 -18.53 -3.49 49.15
C ASP A 516 -19.81 -3.10 48.40
N LEU A 517 -19.78 -1.96 47.66
CA LEU A 517 -20.89 -1.54 46.82
C LEU A 517 -21.13 -2.50 45.65
N THR A 518 -20.08 -2.97 45.00
CA THR A 518 -20.16 -3.94 43.91
C THR A 518 -20.77 -5.26 44.42
N MET A 519 -20.30 -5.74 45.57
CA MET A 519 -20.79 -6.97 46.18
C MET A 519 -22.27 -6.84 46.61
N LYS A 520 -22.69 -5.67 47.09
CA LYS A 520 -24.08 -5.38 47.44
C LYS A 520 -24.99 -5.41 46.20
N ILE A 521 -24.56 -4.79 45.10
CA ILE A 521 -25.30 -4.76 43.83
C ILE A 521 -25.40 -6.17 43.25
N GLU A 522 -24.28 -6.91 43.20
CA GLU A 522 -24.27 -8.29 42.68
C GLU A 522 -25.11 -9.25 43.53
N SER A 523 -25.08 -9.16 44.88
CA SER A 523 -25.90 -9.99 45.76
C SER A 523 -27.39 -9.70 45.52
N ARG A 524 -27.79 -8.45 45.38
CA ARG A 524 -29.20 -8.09 45.11
C ARG A 524 -29.64 -8.59 43.73
N LYS A 525 -28.78 -8.47 42.72
CA LYS A 525 -29.04 -9.04 41.39
C LYS A 525 -29.24 -10.54 41.44
N ALA A 526 -28.41 -11.26 42.17
CA ALA A 526 -28.54 -12.72 42.34
C ALA A 526 -29.85 -13.11 43.02
N VAL A 527 -30.29 -12.37 44.06
CA VAL A 527 -31.56 -12.58 44.74
C VAL A 527 -32.73 -12.35 43.78
N LEU A 528 -32.74 -11.26 43.02
CA LEU A 528 -33.80 -10.96 42.05
C LEU A 528 -33.87 -12.01 40.95
N ILE A 529 -32.72 -12.45 40.42
CA ILE A 529 -32.70 -13.56 39.46
C ILE A 529 -33.31 -14.82 40.05
N ALA A 530 -33.01 -15.17 41.30
CA ALA A 530 -33.55 -16.34 41.97
C ALA A 530 -35.08 -16.24 42.19
N GLU A 531 -35.58 -15.08 42.61
CA GLU A 531 -37.00 -14.80 42.76
C GLU A 531 -37.76 -14.93 41.44
N MET A 532 -37.26 -14.29 40.38
CA MET A 532 -37.85 -14.34 39.05
C MET A 532 -37.76 -15.73 38.41
N MET A 533 -36.70 -16.48 38.68
CA MET A 533 -36.58 -17.87 38.25
C MET A 533 -37.57 -18.81 38.96
N GLU A 534 -37.85 -18.57 40.23
CA GLU A 534 -38.86 -19.33 40.94
C GLU A 534 -40.26 -19.06 40.38
N GLU A 535 -40.58 -17.79 40.08
CA GLU A 535 -41.84 -17.39 39.45
C GLU A 535 -41.98 -18.01 38.05
N TYR A 536 -40.94 -17.92 37.24
CA TYR A 536 -40.86 -18.58 35.94
C TYR A 536 -41.11 -20.10 36.03
N SER A 537 -40.46 -20.77 36.98
CA SER A 537 -40.64 -22.22 37.16
C SER A 537 -42.07 -22.63 37.54
N LYS A 538 -42.79 -21.75 38.28
CA LYS A 538 -44.20 -21.96 38.60
C LYS A 538 -45.09 -21.78 37.37
N GLU A 539 -44.84 -20.78 36.57
CA GLU A 539 -45.58 -20.52 35.31
C GLU A 539 -45.30 -21.58 34.26
N GLU A 540 -44.03 -21.99 34.11
CA GLU A 540 -43.63 -23.06 33.20
C GLU A 540 -44.37 -24.38 33.54
N LYS A 541 -44.42 -24.78 34.82
CA LYS A 541 -45.12 -25.97 35.25
C LYS A 541 -46.63 -25.88 35.01
N LYS A 542 -47.25 -24.72 35.16
CA LYS A 542 -48.65 -24.48 34.90
C LYS A 542 -48.98 -24.64 33.43
N ILE A 543 -48.22 -23.98 32.53
CA ILE A 543 -48.44 -24.02 31.10
C ILE A 543 -48.11 -25.40 30.52
N LEU A 544 -47.02 -26.02 30.92
CA LEU A 544 -46.64 -27.35 30.45
C LEU A 544 -47.55 -28.44 31.03
N GLY A 545 -48.11 -28.26 32.25
CA GLY A 545 -49.01 -29.19 32.91
C GLY A 545 -50.41 -29.23 32.32
N ASP A 546 -50.98 -28.10 31.94
CA ASP A 546 -52.32 -28.01 31.35
C ASP A 546 -52.39 -28.67 29.96
N PHE A 547 -51.33 -28.54 29.14
CA PHE A 547 -51.23 -29.23 27.86
C PHE A 547 -50.99 -30.76 27.96
N ALA A 548 -50.42 -31.25 29.06
CA ALA A 548 -50.17 -32.68 29.25
C ALA A 548 -51.45 -33.52 29.46
N ASN A 549 -52.58 -32.88 29.77
CA ASN A 549 -53.85 -33.54 30.03
C ASN A 549 -54.78 -33.64 28.84
N ASP A 550 -54.44 -33.07 27.69
CA ASP A 550 -55.26 -33.15 26.46
C ASP A 550 -55.11 -34.52 25.79
N PRO A 551 -56.22 -35.30 25.62
CA PRO A 551 -56.20 -36.63 25.01
C PRO A 551 -55.79 -36.62 23.52
N LEU A 552 -56.08 -35.55 22.80
CA LEU A 552 -55.68 -35.38 21.39
C LEU A 552 -54.18 -35.07 21.23
N ALA A 553 -53.58 -34.36 22.21
CA ALA A 553 -52.17 -34.11 22.28
C ALA A 553 -51.36 -35.40 22.53
N LYS A 554 -51.87 -36.30 23.34
CA LYS A 554 -51.25 -37.62 23.61
C LYS A 554 -51.19 -38.55 22.41
N LEU A 555 -52.21 -38.51 21.53
CA LEU A 555 -52.22 -39.30 20.28
C LEU A 555 -51.27 -38.73 19.25
N ARG A 556 -51.21 -37.39 19.08
CA ARG A 556 -50.29 -36.72 18.15
C ARG A 556 -48.82 -36.79 18.60
N SER A 557 -48.57 -36.75 19.93
CA SER A 557 -47.20 -36.91 20.42
C SER A 557 -46.63 -38.30 20.12
N ARG A 558 -47.48 -39.34 20.18
CA ARG A 558 -47.07 -40.71 19.87
C ARG A 558 -46.76 -40.91 18.37
N GLU A 559 -47.49 -40.25 17.50
CA GLU A 559 -47.22 -40.27 16.04
C GLU A 559 -45.96 -39.48 15.67
N LEU A 560 -45.69 -38.37 16.36
CA LEU A 560 -44.49 -37.57 16.19
C LEU A 560 -43.25 -38.21 16.79
N ASP A 561 -43.39 -38.93 17.93
CA ASP A 561 -42.28 -39.73 18.49
C ASP A 561 -41.83 -40.85 17.53
N LEU A 562 -42.78 -41.47 16.84
CA LEU A 562 -42.46 -42.47 15.82
C LEU A 562 -41.74 -41.84 14.62
N ARG A 563 -42.16 -40.65 14.14
CA ARG A 563 -41.48 -39.91 13.07
C ARG A 563 -40.12 -39.39 13.50
N ALA A 564 -39.98 -38.95 14.75
CA ALA A 564 -38.69 -38.51 15.30
C ALA A 564 -37.70 -39.68 15.41
N GLN A 565 -38.15 -40.87 15.79
CA GLN A 565 -37.33 -42.08 15.82
C GLN A 565 -36.92 -42.51 14.39
N GLU A 566 -37.80 -42.39 13.39
CA GLU A 566 -37.43 -42.62 11.98
C GLU A 566 -36.42 -41.60 11.44
N ASN A 567 -36.56 -40.33 11.81
CA ASN A 567 -35.61 -39.29 11.39
C ASN A 567 -34.24 -39.46 12.06
N MET A 568 -34.21 -39.77 13.37
CA MET A 568 -32.95 -40.08 14.07
C MET A 568 -32.26 -41.32 13.51
N ARG A 569 -33.04 -42.32 13.03
CA ARG A 569 -32.47 -43.47 12.35
C ARG A 569 -31.85 -43.11 10.99
N LYS A 570 -32.53 -42.25 10.22
CA LYS A 570 -32.02 -41.74 8.94
C LYS A 570 -30.78 -40.83 9.12
N GLU A 571 -30.75 -40.05 10.18
CA GLU A 571 -29.62 -39.18 10.52
C GLU A 571 -28.39 -40.00 10.95
N LYS A 572 -28.56 -41.04 11.76
CA LYS A 572 -27.49 -42.00 12.10
C LYS A 572 -26.96 -42.74 10.87
N GLU A 573 -27.87 -43.20 9.98
CA GLU A 573 -27.46 -43.82 8.72
C GLU A 573 -26.74 -42.82 7.79
N GLY A 574 -27.09 -41.55 7.86
CA GLY A 574 -26.40 -40.46 7.16
C GLY A 574 -25.00 -40.17 7.73
N GLU A 575 -24.87 -40.11 9.06
CA GLU A 575 -23.58 -39.95 9.73
C GLU A 575 -22.64 -41.13 9.53
N GLU A 576 -23.15 -42.36 9.55
CA GLU A 576 -22.35 -43.54 9.22
C GLU A 576 -21.85 -43.53 7.79
N ARG A 577 -22.67 -43.12 6.82
CA ARG A 577 -22.24 -42.92 5.42
C ARG A 577 -21.19 -41.85 5.31
N LEU A 578 -21.38 -40.69 5.98
CA LEU A 578 -20.41 -39.61 5.98
C LEU A 578 -19.08 -40.00 6.62
N ASN A 579 -19.11 -40.82 7.68
CA ASN A 579 -17.90 -41.35 8.31
C ASN A 579 -17.19 -42.38 7.43
N LEU A 580 -17.95 -43.20 6.69
CA LEU A 580 -17.39 -44.13 5.72
C LEU A 580 -16.74 -43.40 4.52
N ASP A 581 -17.36 -42.33 4.06
CA ASP A 581 -16.79 -41.51 2.98
C ASP A 581 -15.56 -40.73 3.44
N LYS A 582 -15.54 -40.21 4.67
CA LYS A 582 -14.36 -39.63 5.30
C LYS A 582 -13.20 -40.63 5.44
N MET A 583 -13.51 -41.85 5.85
CA MET A 583 -12.50 -42.92 5.95
C MET A 583 -11.95 -43.30 4.57
N ARG A 584 -12.80 -43.35 3.52
CA ARG A 584 -12.37 -43.59 2.14
C ARG A 584 -11.51 -42.42 1.63
N ALA A 585 -11.87 -41.18 1.93
CA ALA A 585 -11.07 -40.02 1.56
C ALA A 585 -9.70 -40.02 2.25
N MET A 586 -9.61 -40.37 3.55
CA MET A 586 -8.34 -40.52 4.26
C MET A 586 -7.48 -41.65 3.70
N MET A 587 -8.07 -42.80 3.38
CA MET A 587 -7.32 -43.90 2.72
C MET A 587 -6.80 -43.52 1.33
N ASN A 588 -7.56 -42.75 0.56
CA ASN A 588 -7.10 -42.26 -0.73
C ASN A 588 -5.99 -41.21 -0.60
N GLN A 589 -6.03 -40.38 0.45
CA GLN A 589 -4.98 -39.40 0.75
C GLN A 589 -3.69 -40.10 1.19
N GLN A 590 -3.78 -41.10 2.05
CA GLN A 590 -2.65 -41.92 2.48
C GLN A 590 -2.00 -42.69 1.31
N ASN A 591 -2.81 -43.24 0.40
CA ASN A 591 -2.31 -43.89 -0.82
C ASN A 591 -1.65 -42.93 -1.82
N THR A 592 -2.02 -41.61 -1.77
CA THR A 592 -1.35 -40.57 -2.59
C THR A 592 -0.05 -40.13 -1.96
N GLU A 593 0.02 -40.03 -0.63
CA GLU A 593 1.24 -39.73 0.11
C GLU A 593 2.28 -40.83 -0.04
N ASP A 594 1.88 -42.11 0.09
CA ASP A 594 2.76 -43.26 -0.14
C ASP A 594 3.32 -43.31 -1.58
N LYS A 595 2.52 -42.91 -2.59
CA LYS A 595 2.99 -42.79 -3.97
C LYS A 595 3.92 -41.59 -4.18
N MET A 596 3.74 -40.48 -3.45
CA MET A 596 4.65 -39.36 -3.52
C MET A 596 5.99 -39.71 -2.87
N ASP A 597 6.00 -40.36 -1.71
CA ASP A 597 7.22 -40.83 -1.03
C ASP A 597 8.00 -41.83 -1.87
N GLN A 598 7.32 -42.80 -2.54
CA GLN A 598 7.96 -43.72 -3.48
C GLN A 598 8.57 -43.00 -4.69
N ASN A 599 7.93 -41.95 -5.20
CA ASN A 599 8.48 -41.15 -6.29
C ASN A 599 9.67 -40.29 -5.84
N GLU A 600 9.65 -39.79 -4.60
CA GLU A 600 10.77 -39.03 -4.02
C GLU A 600 11.99 -39.93 -3.77
N ASP A 601 11.79 -41.14 -3.28
CA ASP A 601 12.87 -42.13 -3.12
C ASP A 601 13.45 -42.61 -4.46
N LEU A 602 12.61 -42.76 -5.48
CA LEU A 602 13.05 -43.04 -6.84
C LEU A 602 13.85 -41.87 -7.45
N ALA A 603 13.47 -40.64 -7.13
CA ALA A 603 14.20 -39.44 -7.55
C ALA A 603 15.57 -39.32 -6.85
N LYS A 604 15.63 -39.63 -5.55
CA LYS A 604 16.91 -39.71 -4.80
C LYS A 604 17.85 -40.78 -5.35
N LEU A 605 17.33 -41.96 -5.64
CA LEU A 605 18.12 -43.04 -6.26
C LEU A 605 18.64 -42.70 -7.66
N ARG A 606 17.87 -41.95 -8.45
CA ARG A 606 18.31 -41.44 -9.77
C ARG A 606 19.37 -40.33 -9.62
N ALA A 607 19.26 -39.46 -8.60
CA ALA A 607 20.27 -38.47 -8.31
C ALA A 607 21.59 -39.08 -7.88
N ASP A 608 21.57 -40.07 -6.97
CA ASP A 608 22.77 -40.80 -6.52
C ASP A 608 23.46 -41.57 -7.66
N THR A 609 22.68 -42.20 -8.55
CA THR A 609 23.26 -42.86 -9.74
C THR A 609 23.85 -41.85 -10.74
N SER A 610 23.31 -40.64 -10.82
CA SER A 610 23.89 -39.59 -11.68
C SER A 610 25.19 -39.02 -11.11
N ILE A 611 25.27 -38.85 -9.77
CA ILE A 611 26.48 -38.41 -9.05
C ILE A 611 27.59 -39.48 -9.18
N GLN A 612 27.26 -40.77 -9.01
CA GLN A 612 28.21 -41.86 -9.21
C GLN A 612 28.74 -41.92 -10.64
N LYS A 613 27.87 -41.70 -11.64
CA LYS A 613 28.30 -41.60 -13.06
C LYS A 613 29.24 -40.43 -13.30
N THR A 614 28.99 -39.29 -12.66
CA THR A 614 29.81 -38.08 -12.82
C THR A 614 31.16 -38.20 -12.10
N VAL A 615 31.21 -38.91 -10.98
CA VAL A 615 32.45 -39.21 -10.26
C VAL A 615 33.30 -40.22 -11.00
N LEU A 616 32.69 -41.31 -11.56
CA LEU A 616 33.39 -42.29 -12.38
C LEU A 616 33.96 -41.67 -13.66
N SER A 617 33.27 -40.75 -14.30
CA SER A 617 33.74 -40.10 -15.54
C SER A 617 34.91 -39.12 -15.30
N LYS A 618 35.09 -38.62 -14.06
CA LYS A 618 36.18 -37.71 -13.69
C LYS A 618 37.44 -38.44 -13.18
N THR A 619 37.30 -39.69 -12.70
CA THR A 619 38.38 -40.46 -12.12
C THR A 619 39.08 -41.43 -13.07
N LEU A 620 38.45 -41.74 -14.25
CA LEU A 620 39.03 -42.68 -15.22
C LEU A 620 38.74 -42.22 -16.68
N PRO A 621 39.70 -41.58 -17.35
CA PRO A 621 39.48 -41.03 -18.70
C PRO A 621 39.25 -42.08 -19.82
N ASN A 622 39.46 -43.37 -19.57
CA ASN A 622 39.38 -44.45 -20.57
C ASN A 622 38.22 -45.46 -20.35
N ALA A 623 37.25 -45.13 -19.49
CA ALA A 623 36.14 -46.05 -19.21
C ALA A 623 35.00 -45.99 -20.27
N LYS A 624 35.11 -45.15 -21.29
CA LYS A 624 34.09 -45.06 -22.35
C LYS A 624 34.06 -46.26 -23.29
N ASP A 625 35.20 -46.98 -23.47
CA ASP A 625 35.29 -48.10 -24.37
C ASP A 625 34.91 -49.46 -23.74
N MET A 626 34.87 -49.54 -22.41
CA MET A 626 34.48 -50.82 -21.74
C MET A 626 32.97 -50.93 -21.49
N MET A 627 32.21 -49.85 -21.49
CA MET A 627 30.75 -49.92 -21.29
C MET A 627 29.95 -50.18 -22.57
N THR A 628 30.55 -49.99 -23.75
CA THR A 628 29.90 -50.33 -25.04
C THR A 628 29.92 -51.82 -25.36
N GLN A 629 30.75 -52.60 -24.67
CA GLN A 629 30.77 -54.06 -24.87
C GLN A 629 29.86 -54.86 -23.91
N SER A 630 29.37 -54.26 -22.82
CA SER A 630 28.47 -54.94 -21.87
C SER A 630 26.98 -54.75 -22.13
N VAL A 631 26.60 -53.96 -23.15
CA VAL A 631 25.19 -53.71 -23.51
C VAL A 631 24.71 -54.58 -24.68
N ILE A 632 25.61 -55.38 -25.28
CA ILE A 632 25.26 -56.26 -26.42
C ILE A 632 25.00 -57.72 -26.00
N ILE A 633 25.06 -58.03 -24.70
CA ILE A 633 24.74 -59.40 -24.21
C ILE A 633 23.60 -59.27 -23.18
N GLY A 634 22.38 -59.12 -23.69
CA GLY A 634 21.22 -59.07 -22.78
C GLY A 634 19.87 -58.78 -23.41
N THR A 635 19.71 -59.12 -24.69
CA THR A 635 18.40 -59.20 -25.32
C THR A 635 18.33 -60.46 -26.18
N ASP A 636 18.19 -61.61 -25.52
CA ASP A 636 17.51 -62.79 -26.01
C ASP A 636 17.28 -63.72 -24.80
N GLN A 637 16.08 -63.80 -24.37
CA GLN A 637 15.27 -64.89 -23.83
C GLN A 637 14.24 -64.44 -22.79
N GLU A 638 12.97 -64.60 -23.22
CA GLU A 638 11.67 -64.70 -22.55
C GLU A 638 11.04 -63.39 -22.14
#